data_1b0842541ac0c3a21e2e9633ec7cf175
#
_entry.id   1b0842541ac0c3a21e2e9633ec7cf175
#
_cell.length_a   1.000
_cell.length_b   1.000
_cell.length_c   1.000
_cell.angle_alpha   90.00
_cell.angle_beta   90.00
_cell.angle_gamma   90.00
#
_symmetry.space_group_name_H-M   'P 1'
#
loop_
_entity.id
_entity.type
_entity.pdbx_description
1 polymer ?
#
loop_
_entity_poly.entity_id
_entity_poly.type
_entity_poly.pdbx_seq_one_letter_code
_entity_poly.pdbx_strand_id
1 'polypeptide(L)'
;MKMESTLKEYFGFSTFRPYQKEIIEKILEGRDCLVVMATGSGKSLCYQVPPLISNKTAIVISPLISLMQDQVMALKQRGIKAEHLSTAQTNTNAQKNAESGQYDILYMTPEKACFVPNSFWSRLLATGICLVAVDEAHCISEWGHDFRVEYKQLYKLRDVLQNVPFVGLTATATEKVRKDITDSLKMKDPHIAIGSFDRKNLYYGVKSINRGPLFVNELVAQISKYATNGGSTIVYCTTVKDVQEITASLCGAGIKAGMYHGQMANKAREQSHRSFIRDEVDVMVATIAFGMGIDKPDIRHVIHYGCPKSLESYYQESGRCGRDGVASDCWLYFSRADFGKAEFYCGEASSATQKKAIMDSFMAAQRYCMQTTCRRKILLEYFGETYASSNCGNCDNCTNAKEESDMSREAFLLMGCIQACGGYWGLNLPIDVLRGSRAKKITENQFDNLPFHGLGKDFSVNWWKSLGFQLISFGYLVETVKDTYRTVSVGPEGAKFLRSCRPDHQPPLLLPITSESGGNDDIKAGSEHDGLSQAEVELYKILLEERMKLARSAGTAPYAVCGDLTLKKIVATRPSTKARLANIDGVNQHLVTKYGDHLLQSIQQLSKQLDLSLDGVAAIEANNNGKASTTPKQPKDLQPAKYSAWKMWQEDGLSAEKIANFPGRSAPIKVGTVLGYVLDAAREGCMVDWARLFEEIGLTREIFAQIQAAVLKVGSKDKLKPIKDELPEEVEYFQIKAFLTMQDLGLSSEAINGNKTQELSEKSINEKSEVVIIDESPRKRMKIDVPEEENRPLMEVNEASILAWLQNFENGVTLDDVLKHFTGSTEAAVVDVLSCMEGDFLIYKKNNVYKLM
;
A
#
# COMPACT_ATOMS: atom_id res chain seq x y z
N MET A 1 -18.00 -11.87 -14.13
CA MET A 1 -19.36 -11.89 -13.53
C MET A 1 -19.41 -12.67 -12.20
N LYS A 2 -19.01 -13.95 -12.10
CA LYS A 2 -19.09 -14.70 -10.82
C LYS A 2 -18.13 -14.18 -9.76
N MET A 3 -16.94 -13.70 -10.12
CA MET A 3 -15.95 -13.16 -9.17
C MET A 3 -16.39 -11.85 -8.54
N GLU A 4 -16.86 -10.92 -9.35
CA GLU A 4 -17.33 -9.61 -8.90
C GLU A 4 -18.59 -9.73 -8.04
N SER A 5 -19.53 -10.62 -8.41
CA SER A 5 -20.71 -10.89 -7.58
C SER A 5 -20.34 -11.49 -6.22
N THR A 6 -19.41 -12.44 -6.18
CA THR A 6 -18.90 -13.01 -4.91
C THR A 6 -18.19 -11.95 -4.06
N LEU A 7 -17.36 -11.09 -4.69
CA LEU A 7 -16.71 -10.01 -3.99
C LEU A 7 -17.73 -9.05 -3.36
N LYS A 8 -18.76 -8.68 -4.09
CA LYS A 8 -19.82 -7.79 -3.59
C LYS A 8 -20.66 -8.43 -2.49
N GLU A 9 -21.06 -9.68 -2.69
CA GLU A 9 -21.91 -10.42 -1.76
C GLU A 9 -21.27 -10.59 -0.37
N TYR A 10 -20.04 -11.13 -0.33
CA TYR A 10 -19.38 -11.48 0.93
C TYR A 10 -18.52 -10.35 1.51
N PHE A 11 -17.92 -9.52 0.67
CA PHE A 11 -16.96 -8.50 1.11
C PHE A 11 -17.47 -7.07 0.96
N GLY A 12 -18.55 -6.84 0.21
CA GLY A 12 -19.17 -5.54 0.02
C GLY A 12 -18.47 -4.64 -1.02
N PHE A 13 -17.36 -5.08 -1.62
CA PHE A 13 -16.61 -4.30 -2.60
C PHE A 13 -17.15 -4.50 -4.02
N SER A 14 -17.17 -3.43 -4.80
CA SER A 14 -17.64 -3.45 -6.19
C SER A 14 -16.53 -3.85 -7.18
N THR A 15 -15.28 -3.59 -6.84
CA THR A 15 -14.11 -3.83 -7.71
C THR A 15 -12.96 -4.47 -6.95
N PHE A 16 -12.17 -5.27 -7.65
CA PHE A 16 -10.90 -5.78 -7.11
C PHE A 16 -9.84 -4.69 -7.14
N ARG A 17 -8.93 -4.73 -6.18
CA ARG A 17 -7.70 -3.95 -6.23
C ARG A 17 -6.75 -4.50 -7.31
N PRO A 18 -5.76 -3.70 -7.78
CA PRO A 18 -4.77 -4.17 -8.75
C PRO A 18 -4.18 -5.53 -8.36
N TYR A 19 -3.95 -6.38 -9.34
CA TYR A 19 -3.44 -7.75 -9.24
C TYR A 19 -4.37 -8.79 -8.59
N GLN A 20 -5.33 -8.42 -7.73
CA GLN A 20 -6.18 -9.40 -7.03
C GLN A 20 -6.97 -10.29 -8.00
N LYS A 21 -7.60 -9.70 -9.00
CA LYS A 21 -8.41 -10.44 -10.00
C LYS A 21 -7.55 -11.44 -10.77
N GLU A 22 -6.44 -10.98 -11.29
CA GLU A 22 -5.49 -11.81 -12.04
C GLU A 22 -4.98 -12.99 -11.20
N ILE A 23 -4.57 -12.74 -9.94
CA ILE A 23 -4.11 -13.78 -9.03
C ILE A 23 -5.21 -14.82 -8.79
N ILE A 24 -6.44 -14.38 -8.54
CA ILE A 24 -7.59 -15.28 -8.31
C ILE A 24 -7.87 -16.11 -9.56
N GLU A 25 -7.80 -15.53 -10.77
CA GLU A 25 -7.95 -16.25 -12.02
C GLU A 25 -6.89 -17.34 -12.17
N LYS A 26 -5.62 -17.03 -11.93
CA LYS A 26 -4.52 -18.00 -11.99
C LYS A 26 -4.67 -19.14 -10.98
N ILE A 27 -5.12 -18.83 -9.78
CA ILE A 27 -5.42 -19.86 -8.76
C ILE A 27 -6.57 -20.78 -9.23
N LEU A 28 -7.63 -20.21 -9.80
CA LEU A 28 -8.78 -21.00 -10.30
C LEU A 28 -8.41 -21.84 -11.53
N GLU A 29 -7.41 -21.42 -12.32
CA GLU A 29 -6.79 -22.20 -13.40
C GLU A 29 -5.92 -23.36 -12.84
N GLY A 30 -5.68 -23.44 -11.54
CA GLY A 30 -4.83 -24.47 -10.91
C GLY A 30 -3.34 -24.14 -10.92
N ARG A 31 -2.95 -22.92 -11.18
CA ARG A 31 -1.54 -22.48 -11.24
C ARG A 31 -1.04 -22.05 -9.86
N ASP A 32 0.21 -22.42 -9.55
CA ASP A 32 0.90 -21.92 -8.35
C ASP A 32 1.11 -20.41 -8.46
N CYS A 33 1.03 -19.69 -7.33
CA CYS A 33 1.19 -18.23 -7.30
C CYS A 33 2.12 -17.79 -6.16
N LEU A 34 3.02 -16.85 -6.44
CA LEU A 34 3.74 -16.10 -5.41
C LEU A 34 3.27 -14.64 -5.43
N VAL A 35 2.67 -14.21 -4.31
CA VAL A 35 2.06 -12.91 -4.16
C VAL A 35 2.88 -12.06 -3.20
N VAL A 36 3.54 -11.03 -3.73
CA VAL A 36 4.34 -10.08 -2.96
C VAL A 36 3.67 -8.72 -3.04
N MET A 37 2.99 -8.32 -2.00
CA MET A 37 2.19 -7.09 -1.98
C MET A 37 2.25 -6.45 -0.58
N ALA A 38 2.21 -5.12 -0.52
CA ALA A 38 2.22 -4.38 0.73
C ALA A 38 1.22 -4.89 1.78
N THR A 39 1.53 -4.72 3.05
CA THR A 39 0.56 -4.94 4.14
C THR A 39 -0.66 -4.03 3.93
N GLY A 40 -1.87 -4.55 4.09
CA GLY A 40 -3.11 -3.80 3.85
C GLY A 40 -3.54 -3.69 2.38
N SER A 41 -2.79 -4.25 1.41
CA SER A 41 -3.19 -4.30 0.00
C SER A 41 -4.35 -5.26 -0.30
N GLY A 42 -4.75 -6.07 0.68
CA GLY A 42 -5.83 -7.05 0.53
C GLY A 42 -5.39 -8.41 0.02
N LYS A 43 -4.16 -8.85 0.31
CA LYS A 43 -3.63 -10.19 -0.02
C LYS A 43 -4.58 -11.32 0.36
N SER A 44 -5.26 -11.21 1.52
CA SER A 44 -6.15 -12.26 2.03
C SER A 44 -7.31 -12.58 1.08
N LEU A 45 -7.81 -11.59 0.31
CA LEU A 45 -8.86 -11.82 -0.69
C LEU A 45 -8.42 -12.79 -1.78
N CYS A 46 -7.13 -12.85 -2.11
CA CYS A 46 -6.61 -13.75 -3.13
C CYS A 46 -6.83 -15.24 -2.79
N TYR A 47 -6.86 -15.59 -1.50
CA TYR A 47 -7.17 -16.95 -1.07
C TYR A 47 -8.57 -17.12 -0.47
N GLN A 48 -9.26 -16.03 -0.12
CA GLN A 48 -10.61 -16.08 0.45
C GLN A 48 -11.72 -16.19 -0.61
N VAL A 49 -11.52 -15.61 -1.79
CA VAL A 49 -12.50 -15.60 -2.88
C VAL A 49 -12.56 -16.93 -3.65
N PRO A 50 -11.44 -17.60 -4.01
CA PRO A 50 -11.47 -18.84 -4.78
C PRO A 50 -12.36 -19.97 -4.21
N PRO A 51 -12.34 -20.27 -2.88
CA PRO A 51 -13.19 -21.31 -2.32
C PRO A 51 -14.69 -21.02 -2.49
N LEU A 52 -15.11 -19.76 -2.40
CA LEU A 52 -16.50 -19.34 -2.55
C LEU A 52 -17.01 -19.49 -3.99
N ILE A 53 -16.10 -19.40 -4.96
CA ILE A 53 -16.41 -19.57 -6.39
C ILE A 53 -16.45 -21.05 -6.76
N SER A 54 -15.46 -21.81 -6.29
CA SER A 54 -15.26 -23.23 -6.65
C SER A 54 -16.09 -24.19 -5.80
N ASN A 55 -16.66 -23.74 -4.68
CA ASN A 55 -17.32 -24.56 -3.66
C ASN A 55 -16.41 -25.70 -3.15
N LYS A 56 -15.12 -25.38 -2.95
CA LYS A 56 -14.09 -26.28 -2.41
C LYS A 56 -13.40 -25.59 -1.25
N THR A 57 -12.74 -26.35 -0.38
CA THR A 57 -12.04 -25.80 0.78
C THR A 57 -10.69 -25.16 0.40
N ALA A 58 -10.43 -23.96 0.87
CA ALA A 58 -9.08 -23.38 0.88
C ALA A 58 -8.37 -23.72 2.19
N ILE A 59 -7.14 -24.22 2.10
CA ILE A 59 -6.26 -24.42 3.26
C ILE A 59 -5.34 -23.21 3.38
N VAL A 60 -5.28 -22.62 4.57
CA VAL A 60 -4.44 -21.43 4.83
C VAL A 60 -3.47 -21.75 5.97
N ILE A 61 -2.19 -21.82 5.64
CA ILE A 61 -1.11 -22.01 6.64
C ILE A 61 -0.71 -20.62 7.14
N SER A 62 -0.85 -20.41 8.45
CA SER A 62 -0.51 -19.13 9.09
C SER A 62 0.33 -19.35 10.35
N PRO A 63 1.32 -18.47 10.62
CA PRO A 63 2.28 -18.71 11.72
C PRO A 63 1.70 -18.42 13.11
N LEU A 64 0.52 -17.79 13.19
CA LEU A 64 0.00 -17.27 14.45
C LEU A 64 -1.45 -17.61 14.69
N ILE A 65 -1.71 -18.19 15.86
CA ILE A 65 -3.03 -18.61 16.30
C ILE A 65 -3.98 -17.40 16.42
N SER A 66 -3.51 -16.28 16.97
CA SER A 66 -4.33 -15.07 17.13
C SER A 66 -4.81 -14.52 15.79
N LEU A 67 -3.93 -14.48 14.77
CA LEU A 67 -4.29 -14.06 13.42
C LEU A 67 -5.37 -14.97 12.82
N MET A 68 -5.19 -16.28 12.96
CA MET A 68 -6.19 -17.24 12.48
C MET A 68 -7.54 -17.04 13.15
N GLN A 69 -7.55 -16.80 14.47
CA GLN A 69 -8.78 -16.54 15.23
C GLN A 69 -9.48 -15.26 14.75
N ASP A 70 -8.72 -14.17 14.54
CA ASP A 70 -9.27 -12.90 14.04
C ASP A 70 -9.83 -13.04 12.63
N GLN A 71 -9.11 -13.73 11.72
CA GLN A 71 -9.58 -14.01 10.36
C GLN A 71 -10.84 -14.87 10.37
N VAL A 72 -10.87 -15.95 11.16
CA VAL A 72 -12.05 -16.83 11.32
C VAL A 72 -13.25 -16.03 11.83
N MET A 73 -13.04 -15.18 12.84
CA MET A 73 -14.09 -14.33 13.39
C MET A 73 -14.65 -13.37 12.31
N ALA A 74 -13.78 -12.70 11.58
CA ALA A 74 -14.18 -11.75 10.54
C ALA A 74 -14.92 -12.46 9.37
N LEU A 75 -14.48 -13.65 8.98
CA LEU A 75 -15.12 -14.44 7.93
C LEU A 75 -16.51 -14.96 8.35
N LYS A 76 -16.63 -15.45 9.57
CA LYS A 76 -17.93 -15.89 10.12
C LYS A 76 -18.95 -14.73 10.16
N GLN A 77 -18.51 -13.51 10.45
CA GLN A 77 -19.37 -12.31 10.40
C GLN A 77 -19.85 -11.96 8.98
N ARG A 78 -19.16 -12.45 7.96
CA ARG A 78 -19.54 -12.29 6.55
C ARG A 78 -20.35 -13.46 6.01
N GLY A 79 -20.70 -14.42 6.87
CA GLY A 79 -21.44 -15.63 6.47
C GLY A 79 -20.59 -16.72 5.82
N ILE A 80 -19.26 -16.61 5.86
CA ILE A 80 -18.31 -17.60 5.31
C ILE A 80 -17.99 -18.65 6.37
N LYS A 81 -18.05 -19.92 6.00
CA LYS A 81 -17.77 -21.04 6.90
C LYS A 81 -16.26 -21.22 7.07
N ALA A 82 -15.69 -20.57 8.06
CA ALA A 82 -14.27 -20.65 8.36
C ALA A 82 -14.01 -21.25 9.75
N GLU A 83 -12.90 -21.98 9.89
CA GLU A 83 -12.44 -22.51 11.17
C GLU A 83 -10.92 -22.64 11.18
N HIS A 84 -10.32 -22.84 12.37
CA HIS A 84 -8.89 -23.09 12.50
C HIS A 84 -8.58 -24.41 13.20
N LEU A 85 -7.48 -25.04 12.85
CA LEU A 85 -6.91 -26.19 13.53
C LEU A 85 -5.56 -25.81 14.15
N SER A 86 -5.57 -25.61 15.46
CA SER A 86 -4.41 -25.22 16.25
C SER A 86 -4.51 -25.78 17.67
N THR A 87 -3.50 -25.58 18.50
CA THR A 87 -3.52 -25.95 19.92
C THR A 87 -4.54 -25.16 20.75
N ALA A 88 -5.01 -24.03 20.24
CA ALA A 88 -6.05 -23.21 20.90
C ALA A 88 -7.47 -23.56 20.43
N GLN A 89 -7.66 -24.60 19.62
CA GLN A 89 -8.98 -25.01 19.16
C GLN A 89 -9.79 -25.66 20.29
N THR A 90 -10.94 -25.11 20.59
CA THR A 90 -11.87 -25.59 21.64
C THR A 90 -12.97 -26.47 21.10
N ASN A 91 -13.27 -26.41 19.81
CA ASN A 91 -14.27 -27.25 19.16
C ASN A 91 -13.68 -28.63 18.82
N THR A 92 -14.03 -29.64 19.59
CA THR A 92 -13.55 -31.02 19.43
C THR A 92 -13.93 -31.64 18.08
N ASN A 93 -15.00 -31.16 17.44
CA ASN A 93 -15.48 -31.67 16.14
C ASN A 93 -14.82 -30.91 14.95
N ALA A 94 -14.02 -29.88 15.17
CA ALA A 94 -13.47 -29.03 14.10
C ALA A 94 -12.68 -29.84 13.06
N GLN A 95 -11.86 -30.79 13.49
CA GLN A 95 -11.09 -31.64 12.58
C GLN A 95 -12.01 -32.60 11.78
N LYS A 96 -13.00 -33.21 12.42
CA LYS A 96 -13.95 -34.10 11.75
C LYS A 96 -14.82 -33.36 10.73
N ASN A 97 -15.26 -32.16 11.09
CA ASN A 97 -16.02 -31.28 10.19
C ASN A 97 -15.17 -30.83 9.00
N ALA A 98 -13.86 -30.57 9.21
CA ALA A 98 -12.93 -30.25 8.13
C ALA A 98 -12.80 -31.43 7.15
N GLU A 99 -12.61 -32.65 7.66
CA GLU A 99 -12.50 -33.87 6.86
C GLU A 99 -13.76 -34.17 6.03
N SER A 100 -14.92 -33.66 6.45
CA SER A 100 -16.20 -33.76 5.73
C SER A 100 -16.51 -32.57 4.83
N GLY A 101 -15.55 -31.65 4.64
CA GLY A 101 -15.69 -30.51 3.72
C GLY A 101 -16.69 -29.43 4.15
N GLN A 102 -16.93 -29.27 5.47
CA GLN A 102 -17.94 -28.34 5.98
C GLN A 102 -17.47 -26.89 5.99
N TYR A 103 -16.18 -26.62 5.74
CA TYR A 103 -15.60 -25.29 5.78
C TYR A 103 -15.19 -24.84 4.38
N ASP A 104 -15.49 -23.58 4.07
CA ASP A 104 -14.99 -22.92 2.88
C ASP A 104 -13.49 -22.59 3.03
N ILE A 105 -13.08 -22.20 4.26
CA ILE A 105 -11.70 -21.84 4.57
C ILE A 105 -11.27 -22.49 5.89
N LEU A 106 -10.14 -23.21 5.84
CA LEU A 106 -9.56 -23.87 6.99
C LEU A 106 -8.15 -23.33 7.25
N TYR A 107 -7.99 -22.66 8.39
CA TYR A 107 -6.68 -22.17 8.84
C TYR A 107 -5.96 -23.26 9.65
N MET A 108 -4.64 -23.36 9.45
CA MET A 108 -3.78 -24.30 10.18
C MET A 108 -2.45 -23.67 10.55
N THR A 109 -1.88 -24.06 11.71
CA THR A 109 -0.48 -23.73 11.98
C THR A 109 0.44 -24.62 11.13
N PRO A 110 1.69 -24.19 10.83
CA PRO A 110 2.64 -24.99 10.05
C PRO A 110 2.93 -26.33 10.72
N GLU A 111 3.04 -26.37 12.06
CA GLU A 111 3.23 -27.60 12.82
C GLU A 111 2.04 -28.54 12.62
N LYS A 112 0.82 -28.03 12.79
CA LYS A 112 -0.39 -28.86 12.59
C LYS A 112 -0.47 -29.39 11.18
N ALA A 113 -0.18 -28.58 10.18
CA ALA A 113 -0.19 -28.98 8.77
C ALA A 113 0.83 -30.10 8.46
N CYS A 114 2.02 -30.05 9.06
CA CYS A 114 3.08 -31.03 8.86
C CYS A 114 2.86 -32.35 9.62
N PHE A 115 2.14 -32.30 10.75
CA PHE A 115 2.00 -33.47 11.66
C PHE A 115 0.65 -34.17 11.60
N VAL A 116 -0.35 -33.65 10.87
CA VAL A 116 -1.60 -34.41 10.65
C VAL A 116 -1.35 -35.64 9.79
N PRO A 117 -2.06 -36.77 10.06
CA PRO A 117 -1.90 -37.99 9.27
C PRO A 117 -2.27 -37.80 7.80
N ASN A 118 -1.63 -38.50 6.88
CA ASN A 118 -1.96 -38.47 5.45
C ASN A 118 -3.44 -38.80 5.17
N SER A 119 -4.10 -39.63 6.04
CA SER A 119 -5.52 -39.94 5.95
C SER A 119 -6.42 -38.70 6.09
N PHE A 120 -6.01 -37.68 6.84
CA PHE A 120 -6.69 -36.39 6.91
C PHE A 120 -6.69 -35.71 5.54
N TRP A 121 -5.52 -35.60 4.92
CA TRP A 121 -5.39 -35.00 3.59
C TRP A 121 -6.14 -35.76 2.51
N SER A 122 -6.11 -37.10 2.57
CA SER A 122 -6.86 -37.94 1.61
C SER A 122 -8.38 -37.73 1.72
N ARG A 123 -8.93 -37.62 2.95
CA ARG A 123 -10.36 -37.32 3.14
C ARG A 123 -10.72 -35.94 2.67
N LEU A 124 -9.91 -34.94 2.99
CA LEU A 124 -10.15 -33.55 2.58
C LEU A 124 -10.00 -33.36 1.07
N LEU A 125 -9.08 -34.07 0.41
CA LEU A 125 -8.96 -34.09 -1.06
C LEU A 125 -10.23 -34.70 -1.72
N ALA A 126 -10.83 -35.72 -1.09
CA ALA A 126 -12.07 -36.33 -1.62
C ALA A 126 -13.24 -35.32 -1.59
N THR A 127 -13.29 -34.38 -0.65
CA THR A 127 -14.28 -33.30 -0.61
C THR A 127 -13.94 -32.14 -1.52
N GLY A 128 -12.67 -32.00 -1.89
CA GLY A 128 -12.14 -30.98 -2.79
C GLY A 128 -11.37 -29.86 -2.06
N ILE A 129 -10.10 -29.70 -2.42
CA ILE A 129 -9.26 -28.57 -2.01
C ILE A 129 -9.04 -27.68 -3.24
N CYS A 130 -9.30 -26.37 -3.13
CA CYS A 130 -9.07 -25.43 -4.24
C CYS A 130 -7.68 -24.84 -4.24
N LEU A 131 -7.05 -24.65 -3.07
CA LEU A 131 -5.69 -24.11 -2.94
C LEU A 131 -5.09 -24.40 -1.56
N VAL A 132 -3.76 -24.32 -1.47
CA VAL A 132 -3.01 -24.19 -0.23
C VAL A 132 -2.32 -22.83 -0.20
N ALA A 133 -2.80 -21.93 0.63
CA ALA A 133 -2.18 -20.64 0.87
C ALA A 133 -1.15 -20.74 1.99
N VAL A 134 0.06 -20.26 1.77
CA VAL A 134 1.11 -20.10 2.77
C VAL A 134 1.25 -18.63 3.06
N ASP A 135 0.59 -18.19 4.12
CA ASP A 135 0.66 -16.79 4.56
C ASP A 135 1.98 -16.53 5.29
N GLU A 136 2.47 -15.29 5.22
CA GLU A 136 3.81 -14.89 5.69
C GLU A 136 4.91 -15.82 5.16
N ALA A 137 4.86 -16.13 3.86
CA ALA A 137 5.76 -17.09 3.20
C ALA A 137 7.26 -16.75 3.34
N HIS A 138 7.60 -15.49 3.67
CA HIS A 138 8.98 -15.08 3.95
C HIS A 138 9.59 -15.83 5.17
N CYS A 139 8.75 -16.41 6.04
CA CYS A 139 9.21 -17.24 7.16
C CYS A 139 9.93 -18.53 6.70
N ILE A 140 9.82 -18.91 5.44
CA ILE A 140 10.53 -20.05 4.84
C ILE A 140 12.02 -19.78 4.72
N SER A 141 12.40 -18.53 4.46
CA SER A 141 13.75 -18.14 4.06
C SER A 141 14.64 -17.80 5.27
N GLU A 142 15.82 -18.39 5.31
CA GLU A 142 16.86 -18.01 6.30
C GLU A 142 17.39 -16.58 6.12
N TRP A 143 17.15 -16.00 4.95
CA TRP A 143 17.43 -14.60 4.63
C TRP A 143 16.27 -13.68 5.00
N GLY A 144 15.11 -14.25 5.34
CA GLY A 144 13.96 -13.51 5.85
C GLY A 144 14.19 -13.06 7.29
N HIS A 145 13.59 -11.96 7.67
CA HIS A 145 13.72 -11.36 9.01
C HIS A 145 13.04 -12.18 10.13
N ASP A 146 12.35 -13.27 9.80
CA ASP A 146 11.52 -14.05 10.74
C ASP A 146 11.45 -15.53 10.36
N PHE A 147 12.63 -16.12 10.13
CA PHE A 147 12.78 -17.51 9.74
C PHE A 147 12.18 -18.49 10.76
N ARG A 148 11.46 -19.53 10.27
CA ARG A 148 10.87 -20.59 11.07
C ARG A 148 11.16 -21.95 10.45
N VAL A 149 11.71 -22.85 11.24
CA VAL A 149 12.07 -24.21 10.79
C VAL A 149 10.86 -24.99 10.28
N GLU A 150 9.71 -24.82 10.91
CA GLU A 150 8.46 -25.50 10.56
C GLU A 150 7.96 -25.10 9.16
N TYR A 151 8.15 -23.84 8.78
CA TYR A 151 7.80 -23.37 7.42
C TYR A 151 8.63 -24.06 6.35
N LYS A 152 9.89 -24.34 6.62
CA LYS A 152 10.76 -25.08 5.69
C LYS A 152 10.26 -26.51 5.44
N GLN A 153 9.50 -27.10 6.37
CA GLN A 153 8.95 -28.45 6.22
C GLN A 153 7.67 -28.54 5.38
N LEU A 154 7.06 -27.39 5.02
CA LEU A 154 5.83 -27.33 4.23
C LEU A 154 5.96 -27.94 2.82
N TYR A 155 7.18 -28.14 2.32
CA TYR A 155 7.41 -28.87 1.07
C TYR A 155 6.81 -30.29 1.08
N LYS A 156 6.68 -30.93 2.28
CA LYS A 156 6.08 -32.26 2.43
C LYS A 156 4.60 -32.27 2.00
N LEU A 157 3.91 -31.15 2.13
CA LEU A 157 2.51 -31.03 1.68
C LEU A 157 2.40 -31.14 0.16
N ARG A 158 3.40 -30.68 -0.59
CA ARG A 158 3.41 -30.82 -2.05
C ARG A 158 3.42 -32.27 -2.49
N ASP A 159 4.08 -33.15 -1.75
CA ASP A 159 4.17 -34.56 -2.09
C ASP A 159 2.80 -35.27 -1.92
N VAL A 160 1.96 -34.79 -1.00
CA VAL A 160 0.60 -35.30 -0.74
C VAL A 160 -0.45 -34.59 -1.61
N LEU A 161 -0.28 -33.27 -1.85
CA LEU A 161 -1.23 -32.38 -2.55
C LEU A 161 -0.70 -31.97 -3.92
N GLN A 162 -0.31 -32.96 -4.76
CA GLN A 162 0.43 -32.75 -6.02
C GLN A 162 -0.30 -31.87 -7.04
N ASN A 163 -1.63 -31.92 -7.08
CA ASN A 163 -2.48 -31.23 -8.07
C ASN A 163 -3.24 -30.03 -7.48
N VAL A 164 -2.93 -29.63 -6.25
CA VAL A 164 -3.52 -28.47 -5.60
C VAL A 164 -2.57 -27.28 -5.79
N PRO A 165 -3.04 -26.13 -6.28
CA PRO A 165 -2.18 -24.94 -6.41
C PRO A 165 -1.72 -24.43 -5.04
N PHE A 166 -0.43 -24.05 -4.96
CA PHE A 166 0.15 -23.42 -3.78
C PHE A 166 0.25 -21.92 -4.02
N VAL A 167 -0.12 -21.15 -3.00
CA VAL A 167 -0.13 -19.69 -3.06
C VAL A 167 0.72 -19.17 -1.90
N GLY A 168 1.95 -18.74 -2.19
CA GLY A 168 2.80 -18.06 -1.21
C GLY A 168 2.43 -16.58 -1.14
N LEU A 169 2.15 -16.05 0.07
CA LEU A 169 1.80 -14.64 0.26
C LEU A 169 2.77 -14.00 1.27
N THR A 170 3.26 -12.83 0.92
CA THR A 170 4.12 -12.04 1.83
C THR A 170 4.03 -10.55 1.53
N ALA A 171 4.32 -9.72 2.52
CA ALA A 171 4.45 -8.28 2.35
C ALA A 171 5.90 -7.83 2.10
N THR A 172 6.88 -8.68 2.42
CA THR A 172 8.30 -8.33 2.47
C THR A 172 9.12 -9.47 1.88
N ALA A 173 9.51 -9.37 0.63
CA ALA A 173 10.38 -10.36 0.01
C ALA A 173 11.27 -9.71 -1.04
N THR A 174 12.57 -9.68 -0.75
CA THR A 174 13.60 -9.36 -1.75
C THR A 174 13.66 -10.47 -2.80
N GLU A 175 14.33 -10.26 -3.92
CA GLU A 175 14.45 -11.26 -4.99
C GLU A 175 14.99 -12.60 -4.47
N LYS A 176 16.02 -12.56 -3.62
CA LYS A 176 16.60 -13.74 -3.00
C LYS A 176 15.58 -14.51 -2.15
N VAL A 177 14.78 -13.80 -1.36
CA VAL A 177 13.72 -14.40 -0.53
C VAL A 177 12.62 -14.99 -1.43
N ARG A 178 12.23 -14.32 -2.53
CA ARG A 178 11.24 -14.85 -3.48
C ARG A 178 11.69 -16.18 -4.09
N LYS A 179 12.95 -16.25 -4.52
CA LYS A 179 13.53 -17.48 -5.06
C LYS A 179 13.52 -18.60 -4.02
N ASP A 180 13.94 -18.31 -2.81
CA ASP A 180 13.98 -19.29 -1.72
C ASP A 180 12.56 -19.82 -1.38
N ILE A 181 11.53 -18.97 -1.41
CA ILE A 181 10.12 -19.38 -1.23
C ILE A 181 9.69 -20.34 -2.34
N THR A 182 9.93 -20.00 -3.61
CA THR A 182 9.50 -20.83 -4.75
C THR A 182 10.18 -22.18 -4.75
N ASP A 183 11.48 -22.20 -4.47
CA ASP A 183 12.29 -23.43 -4.41
C ASP A 183 11.85 -24.31 -3.21
N SER A 184 11.70 -23.72 -2.03
CA SER A 184 11.32 -24.44 -0.81
C SER A 184 9.93 -25.03 -0.88
N LEU A 185 8.94 -24.34 -1.46
CA LEU A 185 7.58 -24.86 -1.65
C LEU A 185 7.44 -25.76 -2.88
N LYS A 186 8.52 -26.03 -3.62
CA LYS A 186 8.50 -26.79 -4.89
C LYS A 186 7.41 -26.29 -5.85
N MET A 187 7.29 -24.98 -6.01
CA MET A 187 6.28 -24.38 -6.89
C MET A 187 6.56 -24.71 -8.36
N LYS A 188 5.49 -25.03 -9.10
CA LYS A 188 5.56 -25.42 -10.51
C LYS A 188 5.19 -24.23 -11.39
N ASP A 189 6.14 -23.66 -12.12
CA ASP A 189 5.95 -22.49 -13.00
C ASP A 189 5.01 -21.44 -12.36
N PRO A 190 5.38 -20.85 -11.20
CA PRO A 190 4.49 -20.01 -10.45
C PRO A 190 4.21 -18.69 -11.18
N HIS A 191 2.97 -18.22 -11.11
CA HIS A 191 2.66 -16.84 -11.43
C HIS A 191 3.17 -15.94 -10.29
N ILE A 192 4.13 -15.05 -10.59
CA ILE A 192 4.72 -14.15 -9.59
C ILE A 192 4.08 -12.77 -9.76
N ALA A 193 3.24 -12.39 -8.80
CA ALA A 193 2.61 -11.09 -8.75
C ALA A 193 3.32 -10.20 -7.73
N ILE A 194 3.99 -9.15 -8.20
CA ILE A 194 4.65 -8.16 -7.34
C ILE A 194 3.87 -6.86 -7.45
N GLY A 195 3.15 -6.53 -6.38
CA GLY A 195 2.44 -5.26 -6.28
C GLY A 195 3.32 -4.17 -5.69
N SER A 196 2.88 -2.92 -5.83
CA SER A 196 3.59 -1.79 -5.24
C SER A 196 3.66 -1.90 -3.71
N PHE A 197 4.80 -1.55 -3.15
CA PHE A 197 5.01 -1.40 -1.71
C PHE A 197 4.56 -0.02 -1.21
N ASP A 198 4.12 0.87 -2.09
CA ASP A 198 3.71 2.22 -1.73
C ASP A 198 2.39 2.25 -0.96
N ARG A 199 2.43 2.81 0.24
CA ARG A 199 1.29 3.08 1.10
C ARG A 199 1.04 4.59 1.16
N LYS A 200 0.38 5.15 0.14
CA LYS A 200 0.18 6.59 -0.04
C LYS A 200 -0.51 7.29 1.12
N ASN A 201 -1.36 6.56 1.85
CA ASN A 201 -2.10 7.06 3.01
C ASN A 201 -1.26 7.15 4.29
N LEU A 202 -0.02 6.64 4.32
CA LEU A 202 0.82 6.68 5.50
C LEU A 202 1.78 7.87 5.45
N TYR A 203 1.80 8.65 6.52
CA TYR A 203 2.85 9.62 6.79
C TYR A 203 4.02 8.93 7.49
N TYR A 204 5.24 9.22 7.10
CA TYR A 204 6.45 8.70 7.75
C TYR A 204 7.25 9.83 8.36
N GLY A 205 7.38 9.82 9.69
CA GLY A 205 8.21 10.76 10.44
C GLY A 205 9.31 10.05 11.22
N VAL A 206 10.49 10.64 11.27
CA VAL A 206 11.64 10.13 12.05
C VAL A 206 12.24 11.29 12.85
N LYS A 207 12.41 11.09 14.17
CA LYS A 207 12.96 12.10 15.08
C LYS A 207 14.02 11.48 15.99
N SER A 208 15.18 12.14 16.09
CA SER A 208 16.21 11.81 17.09
C SER A 208 15.79 12.33 18.45
N ILE A 209 15.94 11.52 19.48
CA ILE A 209 15.52 11.84 20.84
C ILE A 209 16.62 11.56 21.86
N ASN A 210 16.55 12.31 22.96
CA ASN A 210 17.26 11.94 24.19
C ASN A 210 16.32 11.15 25.09
N ARG A 211 16.62 9.86 25.30
CA ARG A 211 15.81 9.00 26.17
C ARG A 211 15.83 9.53 27.61
N GLY A 212 14.66 9.65 28.21
CA GLY A 212 14.50 10.10 29.58
C GLY A 212 13.07 10.52 29.90
N PRO A 213 12.78 10.87 31.15
CA PRO A 213 11.43 11.21 31.61
C PRO A 213 10.80 12.39 30.84
N LEU A 214 11.60 13.36 30.41
CA LEU A 214 11.11 14.52 29.62
C LEU A 214 10.49 14.06 28.30
N PHE A 215 11.19 13.20 27.55
CA PHE A 215 10.64 12.69 26.28
C PHE A 215 9.45 11.76 26.50
N VAL A 216 9.43 10.96 27.56
CA VAL A 216 8.26 10.14 27.89
C VAL A 216 7.04 11.02 28.14
N ASN A 217 7.19 12.16 28.81
CA ASN A 217 6.10 13.12 29.01
C ASN A 217 5.62 13.75 27.68
N GLU A 218 6.55 14.11 26.77
CA GLU A 218 6.20 14.58 25.42
C GLU A 218 5.43 13.51 24.64
N LEU A 219 5.88 12.26 24.69
CA LEU A 219 5.21 11.13 24.05
C LEU A 219 3.81 10.90 24.60
N VAL A 220 3.65 10.96 25.93
CA VAL A 220 2.33 10.86 26.60
C VAL A 220 1.42 11.99 26.15
N ALA A 221 1.90 13.24 26.09
CA ALA A 221 1.13 14.38 25.62
C ALA A 221 0.70 14.23 24.16
N GLN A 222 1.57 13.71 23.29
CA GLN A 222 1.25 13.41 21.89
C GLN A 222 0.16 12.33 21.79
N ILE A 223 0.33 11.21 22.49
CA ILE A 223 -0.63 10.10 22.47
C ILE A 223 -1.97 10.53 23.07
N SER A 224 -1.97 11.41 24.07
CA SER A 224 -3.19 11.99 24.63
C SER A 224 -4.01 12.76 23.59
N LYS A 225 -3.35 13.53 22.73
CA LYS A 225 -4.01 14.20 21.58
C LYS A 225 -4.62 13.17 20.62
N TYR A 226 -3.91 12.09 20.34
CA TYR A 226 -4.42 11.01 19.46
C TYR A 226 -5.64 10.31 20.05
N ALA A 227 -5.60 9.96 21.33
CA ALA A 227 -6.73 9.33 22.03
C ALA A 227 -7.97 10.26 22.09
N THR A 228 -7.78 11.57 22.18
CA THR A 228 -8.88 12.56 22.16
C THR A 228 -9.52 12.67 20.78
N ASN A 229 -8.73 12.58 19.73
CA ASN A 229 -9.23 12.69 18.35
C ASN A 229 -9.87 11.39 17.83
N GLY A 230 -9.70 10.29 18.55
CA GLY A 230 -10.12 8.95 18.14
C GLY A 230 -9.08 8.26 17.26
N GLY A 231 -9.03 6.96 17.37
CA GLY A 231 -8.12 6.13 16.59
C GLY A 231 -7.15 5.32 17.46
N SER A 232 -7.02 4.05 17.13
CA SER A 232 -6.14 3.13 17.86
C SER A 232 -4.68 3.44 17.59
N THR A 233 -3.85 3.36 18.63
CA THR A 233 -2.41 3.61 18.57
C THR A 233 -1.62 2.36 18.98
N ILE A 234 -0.54 2.05 18.28
CA ILE A 234 0.46 1.05 18.70
C ILE A 234 1.78 1.75 18.97
N VAL A 235 2.39 1.46 20.12
CA VAL A 235 3.75 1.91 20.46
C VAL A 235 4.68 0.71 20.52
N TYR A 236 5.56 0.56 19.55
CA TYR A 236 6.57 -0.50 19.53
C TYR A 236 7.81 -0.06 20.29
N CYS A 237 8.15 -0.84 21.33
CA CYS A 237 9.34 -0.61 22.15
C CYS A 237 10.37 -1.69 21.91
N THR A 238 11.64 -1.33 22.01
CA THR A 238 12.75 -2.28 21.81
C THR A 238 13.03 -3.15 23.04
N THR A 239 12.55 -2.77 24.24
CA THR A 239 12.73 -3.53 25.49
C THR A 239 11.42 -3.68 26.27
N VAL A 240 11.34 -4.74 27.07
CA VAL A 240 10.21 -4.98 27.99
C VAL A 240 10.10 -3.86 29.02
N LYS A 241 11.24 -3.35 29.49
CA LYS A 241 11.29 -2.24 30.44
C LYS A 241 10.62 -0.99 29.88
N ASP A 242 10.93 -0.61 28.64
CA ASP A 242 10.29 0.53 27.97
C ASP A 242 8.77 0.32 27.84
N VAL A 243 8.32 -0.92 27.53
CA VAL A 243 6.89 -1.24 27.47
C VAL A 243 6.19 -0.96 28.80
N GLN A 244 6.78 -1.43 29.90
CA GLN A 244 6.21 -1.26 31.23
C GLN A 244 6.19 0.21 31.66
N GLU A 245 7.28 0.94 31.44
CA GLU A 245 7.44 2.34 31.82
C GLU A 245 6.46 3.24 31.04
N ILE A 246 6.38 3.10 29.70
CA ILE A 246 5.49 3.89 28.88
C ILE A 246 4.03 3.54 29.19
N THR A 247 3.69 2.26 29.37
CA THR A 247 2.30 1.88 29.72
C THR A 247 1.89 2.50 31.05
N ALA A 248 2.76 2.43 32.06
CA ALA A 248 2.49 3.03 33.37
C ALA A 248 2.27 4.55 33.27
N SER A 249 3.11 5.24 32.47
CA SER A 249 3.01 6.69 32.25
C SER A 249 1.70 7.06 31.52
N LEU A 250 1.27 6.31 30.52
CA LEU A 250 0.02 6.51 29.80
C LEU A 250 -1.19 6.29 30.72
N CYS A 251 -1.21 5.19 31.49
CA CYS A 251 -2.27 4.91 32.45
C CYS A 251 -2.34 5.97 33.54
N GLY A 252 -1.18 6.45 34.03
CA GLY A 252 -1.06 7.55 34.97
C GLY A 252 -1.65 8.86 34.46
N ALA A 253 -1.62 9.08 33.15
CA ALA A 253 -2.26 10.22 32.48
C ALA A 253 -3.73 9.98 32.12
N GLY A 254 -4.35 8.88 32.58
CA GLY A 254 -5.74 8.55 32.33
C GLY A 254 -6.05 7.94 30.94
N ILE A 255 -5.04 7.61 30.16
CA ILE A 255 -5.21 6.97 28.83
C ILE A 255 -5.40 5.47 29.01
N LYS A 256 -6.38 4.88 28.32
CA LYS A 256 -6.63 3.44 28.34
C LYS A 256 -5.55 2.72 27.52
N ALA A 257 -4.46 2.35 28.19
CA ALA A 257 -3.34 1.64 27.56
C ALA A 257 -3.25 0.19 28.02
N GLY A 258 -2.99 -0.70 27.08
CA GLY A 258 -2.64 -2.11 27.28
C GLY A 258 -1.17 -2.36 27.00
N MET A 259 -0.60 -3.43 27.56
CA MET A 259 0.77 -3.86 27.26
C MET A 259 0.80 -5.25 26.64
N TYR A 260 1.84 -5.50 25.81
CA TYR A 260 2.05 -6.81 25.21
C TYR A 260 3.54 -7.10 24.98
N HIS A 261 4.06 -8.16 25.59
CA HIS A 261 5.45 -8.61 25.40
C HIS A 261 5.61 -10.12 25.64
N GLY A 262 6.67 -10.71 25.14
CA GLY A 262 6.90 -12.16 25.18
C GLY A 262 6.99 -12.80 26.57
N GLN A 263 7.35 -12.02 27.61
CA GLN A 263 7.42 -12.51 28.99
C GLN A 263 6.06 -12.58 29.71
N MET A 264 4.96 -12.08 29.10
CA MET A 264 3.62 -12.20 29.67
C MET A 264 3.08 -13.62 29.54
N ALA A 265 2.29 -14.05 30.51
CA ALA A 265 1.55 -15.30 30.43
C ALA A 265 0.61 -15.32 29.23
N ASN A 266 0.40 -16.48 28.60
CA ASN A 266 -0.43 -16.62 27.40
C ASN A 266 -1.84 -16.04 27.56
N LYS A 267 -2.50 -16.32 28.70
CA LYS A 267 -3.84 -15.79 28.99
C LYS A 267 -3.87 -14.24 29.06
N ALA A 268 -2.84 -13.65 29.67
CA ALA A 268 -2.72 -12.19 29.75
C ALA A 268 -2.46 -11.57 28.38
N ARG A 269 -1.64 -12.20 27.53
CA ARG A 269 -1.41 -11.77 26.14
C ARG A 269 -2.68 -11.83 25.32
N GLU A 270 -3.43 -12.93 25.42
CA GLU A 270 -4.72 -13.08 24.72
C GLU A 270 -5.74 -12.05 25.14
N GLN A 271 -5.84 -11.78 26.45
CA GLN A 271 -6.76 -10.77 26.95
C GLN A 271 -6.35 -9.36 26.49
N SER A 272 -5.07 -9.00 26.57
CA SER A 272 -4.56 -7.70 26.10
C SER A 272 -4.81 -7.51 24.61
N HIS A 273 -4.54 -8.52 23.79
CA HIS A 273 -4.84 -8.53 22.36
C HIS A 273 -6.34 -8.31 22.11
N ARG A 274 -7.20 -9.08 22.78
CA ARG A 274 -8.65 -9.00 22.63
C ARG A 274 -9.20 -7.63 23.01
N SER A 275 -8.70 -7.04 24.10
CA SER A 275 -9.10 -5.70 24.55
C SER A 275 -8.74 -4.63 23.52
N PHE A 276 -7.57 -4.74 22.86
CA PHE A 276 -7.18 -3.80 21.80
C PHE A 276 -8.01 -3.98 20.51
N ILE A 277 -8.28 -5.23 20.11
CA ILE A 277 -9.11 -5.50 18.93
C ILE A 277 -10.55 -5.02 19.11
N ARG A 278 -11.05 -5.02 20.36
CA ARG A 278 -12.42 -4.61 20.71
C ARG A 278 -12.58 -3.15 21.09
N ASP A 279 -11.51 -2.35 20.93
CA ASP A 279 -11.48 -0.94 21.32
C ASP A 279 -11.82 -0.73 22.82
N GLU A 280 -11.46 -1.69 23.67
CA GLU A 280 -11.54 -1.55 25.12
C GLU A 280 -10.35 -0.75 25.66
N VAL A 281 -9.23 -0.74 24.94
CA VAL A 281 -8.05 0.10 25.13
C VAL A 281 -7.72 0.85 23.86
N ASP A 282 -7.31 2.11 24.00
CA ASP A 282 -7.02 3.01 22.87
C ASP A 282 -5.58 2.85 22.38
N VAL A 283 -4.68 2.46 23.29
CA VAL A 283 -3.24 2.35 23.01
C VAL A 283 -2.72 0.97 23.39
N MET A 284 -1.97 0.35 22.51
CA MET A 284 -1.20 -0.85 22.80
C MET A 284 0.29 -0.54 22.81
N VAL A 285 0.94 -0.70 23.96
CA VAL A 285 2.40 -0.58 24.09
C VAL A 285 3.01 -1.98 24.08
N ALA A 286 3.90 -2.24 23.13
CA ALA A 286 4.34 -3.61 22.90
C ALA A 286 5.80 -3.73 22.44
N THR A 287 6.39 -4.90 22.63
CA THR A 287 7.57 -5.31 21.88
C THR A 287 7.16 -5.91 20.53
N ILE A 288 8.14 -6.27 19.70
CA ILE A 288 7.93 -7.00 18.43
C ILE A 288 7.09 -8.29 18.60
N ALA A 289 6.91 -8.79 19.84
CA ALA A 289 6.03 -9.92 20.12
C ALA A 289 4.55 -9.63 19.77
N PHE A 290 4.14 -8.36 19.79
CA PHE A 290 2.87 -7.87 19.26
C PHE A 290 3.06 -7.52 17.78
N GLY A 291 3.53 -8.48 17.03
CA GLY A 291 3.93 -8.32 15.65
C GLY A 291 2.97 -8.98 14.69
N MET A 292 3.33 -10.16 14.19
CA MET A 292 2.46 -10.91 13.28
C MET A 292 1.11 -11.15 13.94
N GLY A 293 0.03 -11.11 13.16
CA GLY A 293 -1.30 -11.50 13.62
C GLY A 293 -2.26 -10.38 14.00
N ILE A 294 -1.88 -9.11 13.88
CA ILE A 294 -2.80 -8.01 14.10
C ILE A 294 -3.41 -7.60 12.76
N ASP A 295 -4.70 -7.84 12.61
CA ASP A 295 -5.45 -7.46 11.40
C ASP A 295 -6.56 -6.44 11.71
N LYS A 296 -6.24 -5.48 12.59
CA LYS A 296 -7.10 -4.33 12.89
C LYS A 296 -6.88 -3.27 11.81
N PRO A 297 -7.90 -2.94 10.98
CA PRO A 297 -7.73 -2.06 9.82
C PRO A 297 -7.64 -0.57 10.19
N ASP A 298 -8.17 -0.19 11.33
CA ASP A 298 -8.42 1.17 11.78
C ASP A 298 -7.39 1.71 12.80
N ILE A 299 -6.16 1.19 12.77
CA ILE A 299 -5.04 1.74 13.53
C ILE A 299 -4.62 3.05 12.85
N ARG A 300 -4.66 4.17 13.59
CA ARG A 300 -4.33 5.49 13.06
C ARG A 300 -2.88 5.89 13.28
N HIS A 301 -2.28 5.40 14.35
CA HIS A 301 -0.92 5.80 14.72
C HIS A 301 -0.08 4.59 15.07
N VAL A 302 1.11 4.50 14.47
CA VAL A 302 2.15 3.54 14.85
C VAL A 302 3.40 4.32 15.24
N ILE A 303 3.85 4.10 16.46
CA ILE A 303 5.02 4.77 17.02
C ILE A 303 6.10 3.73 17.32
N HIS A 304 7.31 3.94 16.83
CA HIS A 304 8.48 3.15 17.22
C HIS A 304 9.30 3.94 18.23
N TYR A 305 9.43 3.40 19.44
CA TYR A 305 10.29 3.92 20.49
C TYR A 305 11.61 3.15 20.52
N GLY A 306 12.51 3.54 19.63
CA GLY A 306 13.81 2.95 19.37
C GLY A 306 14.00 2.51 17.92
N CYS A 307 15.26 2.38 17.51
CA CYS A 307 15.61 1.90 16.17
C CYS A 307 15.13 0.45 15.98
N PRO A 308 14.35 0.13 14.95
CA PRO A 308 13.90 -1.23 14.68
C PRO A 308 15.06 -2.14 14.31
N LYS A 309 14.90 -3.45 14.49
CA LYS A 309 15.93 -4.46 14.18
C LYS A 309 16.28 -4.54 12.68
N SER A 310 15.34 -4.17 11.80
CA SER A 310 15.52 -4.16 10.35
C SER A 310 14.48 -3.25 9.68
N LEU A 311 14.70 -2.88 8.40
CA LEU A 311 13.71 -2.12 7.62
C LEU A 311 12.49 -2.97 7.25
N GLU A 312 12.65 -4.26 7.07
CA GLU A 312 11.53 -5.17 6.83
C GLU A 312 10.58 -5.20 8.03
N SER A 313 11.12 -5.34 9.26
CA SER A 313 10.33 -5.28 10.48
C SER A 313 9.63 -3.94 10.63
N TYR A 314 10.35 -2.83 10.40
CA TYR A 314 9.77 -1.48 10.43
C TYR A 314 8.63 -1.32 9.43
N TYR A 315 8.83 -1.76 8.19
CA TYR A 315 7.82 -1.68 7.13
C TYR A 315 6.58 -2.53 7.47
N GLN A 316 6.79 -3.74 8.02
CA GLN A 316 5.70 -4.62 8.43
C GLN A 316 4.91 -4.04 9.62
N GLU A 317 5.60 -3.48 10.61
CA GLU A 317 5.02 -2.89 11.81
C GLU A 317 4.30 -1.57 11.49
N SER A 318 4.93 -0.65 10.77
CA SER A 318 4.31 0.58 10.27
C SER A 318 3.15 0.30 9.30
N GLY A 319 3.25 -0.76 8.50
CA GLY A 319 2.22 -1.20 7.57
C GLY A 319 0.91 -1.67 8.22
N ARG A 320 0.86 -1.81 9.57
CA ARG A 320 -0.38 -2.09 10.33
C ARG A 320 -1.29 -0.87 10.38
N CYS A 321 -0.70 0.31 10.25
CA CYS A 321 -1.39 1.57 10.22
C CYS A 321 -2.25 1.73 8.98
N GLY A 322 -3.47 2.26 9.10
CA GLY A 322 -4.32 2.67 8.00
C GLY A 322 -4.59 1.59 6.95
N ARG A 323 -4.86 0.35 7.32
CA ARG A 323 -5.15 -0.73 6.37
C ARG A 323 -6.43 -0.52 5.58
N ASP A 324 -7.34 0.26 6.12
CA ASP A 324 -8.58 0.70 5.49
C ASP A 324 -8.38 1.81 4.45
N GLY A 325 -7.17 2.35 4.32
CA GLY A 325 -6.82 3.41 3.37
C GLY A 325 -7.01 4.82 3.90
N VAL A 326 -7.46 4.99 5.14
CA VAL A 326 -7.57 6.30 5.81
C VAL A 326 -6.17 6.82 6.15
N ALA A 327 -5.97 8.15 6.05
CA ALA A 327 -4.71 8.80 6.41
C ALA A 327 -4.28 8.43 7.83
N SER A 328 -3.01 8.10 8.01
CA SER A 328 -2.49 7.55 9.25
C SER A 328 -1.00 7.84 9.39
N ASP A 329 -0.49 7.91 10.62
CA ASP A 329 0.86 8.38 10.94
C ASP A 329 1.75 7.27 11.46
N CYS A 330 2.99 7.23 10.95
CA CYS A 330 4.04 6.33 11.41
C CYS A 330 5.23 7.15 11.89
N TRP A 331 5.45 7.20 13.21
CA TRP A 331 6.57 7.91 13.81
C TRP A 331 7.64 6.96 14.32
N LEU A 332 8.90 7.29 14.07
CA LEU A 332 10.06 6.58 14.60
C LEU A 332 10.90 7.53 15.45
N TYR A 333 10.94 7.28 16.74
CA TYR A 333 11.79 7.99 17.69
C TYR A 333 13.00 7.13 18.03
N PHE A 334 14.20 7.60 17.73
CA PHE A 334 15.42 6.85 17.98
C PHE A 334 16.43 7.65 18.77
N SER A 335 17.25 6.94 19.52
CA SER A 335 18.45 7.49 20.13
C SER A 335 19.66 6.76 19.58
N ARG A 336 20.82 7.38 19.66
CA ARG A 336 22.07 6.73 19.23
C ARG A 336 22.45 5.52 20.05
N ALA A 337 22.03 5.46 21.32
CA ALA A 337 22.21 4.27 22.15
C ALA A 337 21.53 3.03 21.54
N ASP A 338 20.48 3.21 20.72
CA ASP A 338 19.83 2.11 20.03
C ASP A 338 20.76 1.41 19.05
N PHE A 339 21.70 2.12 18.45
CA PHE A 339 22.63 1.57 17.48
C PHE A 339 23.66 0.61 18.10
N GLY A 340 23.86 0.66 19.42
CA GLY A 340 24.68 -0.30 20.17
C GLY A 340 24.06 -1.70 20.33
N LYS A 341 22.79 -1.88 19.93
CA LYS A 341 22.07 -3.17 20.10
C LYS A 341 22.37 -4.21 19.00
N ALA A 342 23.28 -3.92 18.07
CA ALA A 342 23.63 -4.80 16.98
C ALA A 342 24.05 -6.20 17.44
N GLU A 343 24.90 -6.30 18.47
CA GLU A 343 25.37 -7.57 19.03
C GLU A 343 24.24 -8.38 19.68
N PHE A 344 23.33 -7.69 20.35
CA PHE A 344 22.14 -8.33 20.93
C PHE A 344 21.31 -9.04 19.87
N TYR A 345 21.04 -8.36 18.74
CA TYR A 345 20.27 -8.97 17.64
C TYR A 345 21.02 -10.09 16.92
N CYS A 346 22.36 -10.08 16.95
CA CYS A 346 23.17 -11.14 16.37
C CYS A 346 23.35 -12.36 17.29
N GLY A 347 22.99 -12.24 18.56
CA GLY A 347 23.20 -13.30 19.56
C GLY A 347 22.42 -14.60 19.30
N GLU A 348 21.31 -14.53 18.59
CA GLU A 348 20.47 -15.68 18.22
C GLU A 348 20.86 -16.32 16.88
N ALA A 349 21.84 -15.77 16.16
CA ALA A 349 22.22 -16.25 14.86
C ALA A 349 22.97 -17.58 14.93
N SER A 350 22.49 -18.62 14.25
CA SER A 350 23.06 -19.97 14.21
C SER A 350 24.23 -20.11 13.24
N SER A 351 24.44 -19.13 12.33
CA SER A 351 25.53 -19.16 11.34
C SER A 351 26.16 -17.77 11.11
N ALA A 352 27.42 -17.76 10.65
CA ALA A 352 28.11 -16.51 10.28
C ALA A 352 27.38 -15.76 9.17
N THR A 353 26.79 -16.47 8.23
CA THR A 353 25.98 -15.90 7.13
C THR A 353 24.74 -15.21 7.66
N GLN A 354 24.03 -15.83 8.58
CA GLN A 354 22.86 -15.26 9.24
C GLN A 354 23.22 -14.03 10.09
N LYS A 355 24.34 -14.09 10.82
CA LYS A 355 24.86 -12.96 11.59
C LYS A 355 25.13 -11.76 10.70
N LYS A 356 25.74 -11.98 9.53
CA LYS A 356 26.00 -10.93 8.54
C LYS A 356 24.69 -10.34 8.00
N ALA A 357 23.73 -11.18 7.65
CA ALA A 357 22.44 -10.71 7.13
C ALA A 357 21.68 -9.85 8.16
N ILE A 358 21.66 -10.26 9.43
CA ILE A 358 21.05 -9.47 10.53
C ILE A 358 21.76 -8.12 10.68
N MET A 359 23.11 -8.12 10.64
CA MET A 359 23.90 -6.90 10.74
C MET A 359 23.60 -5.94 9.57
N ASP A 360 23.58 -6.45 8.35
CA ASP A 360 23.32 -5.63 7.14
C ASP A 360 21.92 -5.02 7.20
N SER A 361 20.89 -5.78 7.60
CA SER A 361 19.52 -5.29 7.78
C SER A 361 19.42 -4.24 8.88
N PHE A 362 20.11 -4.44 10.00
CA PHE A 362 20.14 -3.45 11.09
C PHE A 362 20.84 -2.16 10.68
N MET A 363 21.96 -2.26 9.94
CA MET A 363 22.65 -1.08 9.39
C MET A 363 21.77 -0.31 8.39
N ALA A 364 20.93 -1.00 7.61
CA ALA A 364 19.95 -0.35 6.74
C ALA A 364 18.92 0.44 7.55
N ALA A 365 18.41 -0.12 8.66
CA ALA A 365 17.50 0.59 9.55
C ALA A 365 18.16 1.81 10.23
N GLN A 366 19.42 1.71 10.64
CA GLN A 366 20.19 2.84 11.18
C GLN A 366 20.36 3.95 10.14
N ARG A 367 20.70 3.59 8.89
CA ARG A 367 20.79 4.55 7.78
C ARG A 367 19.47 5.26 7.54
N TYR A 368 18.36 4.52 7.53
CA TYR A 368 17.02 5.10 7.39
C TYR A 368 16.72 6.15 8.48
N CYS A 369 17.11 5.89 9.72
CA CYS A 369 16.95 6.84 10.83
C CYS A 369 17.69 8.17 10.57
N MET A 370 18.86 8.11 9.94
CA MET A 370 19.75 9.26 9.80
C MET A 370 19.64 9.98 8.45
N GLN A 371 19.10 9.33 7.41
CA GLN A 371 18.99 9.92 6.07
C GLN A 371 18.01 11.09 6.02
N THR A 372 18.34 12.07 5.18
CA THR A 372 17.54 13.29 4.96
C THR A 372 16.76 13.29 3.65
N THR A 373 16.92 12.24 2.84
CA THR A 373 16.15 12.04 1.61
C THR A 373 14.74 11.56 1.91
N CYS A 374 13.85 11.59 0.93
CA CYS A 374 12.45 11.15 1.08
C CYS A 374 12.33 9.77 1.74
N ARG A 375 11.64 9.69 2.89
CA ARG A 375 11.46 8.43 3.65
C ARG A 375 10.80 7.34 2.82
N ARG A 376 9.80 7.71 2.04
CA ARG A 376 9.06 6.79 1.16
C ARG A 376 9.97 6.22 0.08
N LYS A 377 10.77 7.07 -0.57
CA LYS A 377 11.74 6.64 -1.58
C LYS A 377 12.70 5.59 -1.02
N ILE A 378 13.30 5.85 0.15
CA ILE A 378 14.23 4.91 0.79
C ILE A 378 13.59 3.55 1.03
N LEU A 379 12.34 3.53 1.54
CA LEU A 379 11.63 2.28 1.82
C LEU A 379 11.32 1.51 0.54
N LEU A 380 10.84 2.19 -0.51
CA LEU A 380 10.49 1.55 -1.78
C LEU A 380 11.72 0.99 -2.49
N GLU A 381 12.79 1.76 -2.58
CA GLU A 381 14.06 1.33 -3.19
C GLU A 381 14.68 0.16 -2.42
N TYR A 382 14.55 0.11 -1.10
CA TYR A 382 15.01 -1.03 -0.30
C TYR A 382 14.33 -2.34 -0.72
N PHE A 383 13.06 -2.30 -1.09
CA PHE A 383 12.32 -3.47 -1.59
C PHE A 383 12.45 -3.68 -3.11
N GLY A 384 13.28 -2.88 -3.80
CA GLY A 384 13.53 -2.97 -5.23
C GLY A 384 12.47 -2.29 -6.11
N GLU A 385 11.62 -1.41 -5.53
CA GLU A 385 10.66 -0.60 -6.28
C GLU A 385 11.26 0.78 -6.58
N THR A 386 11.38 1.12 -7.86
CA THR A 386 11.89 2.42 -8.31
C THR A 386 10.85 3.50 -8.01
N TYR A 387 11.27 4.55 -7.31
CA TYR A 387 10.42 5.71 -7.02
C TYR A 387 10.91 6.93 -7.81
N ALA A 388 10.16 7.31 -8.85
CA ALA A 388 10.56 8.34 -9.81
C ALA A 388 10.61 9.77 -9.22
N SER A 389 9.85 10.04 -8.14
CA SER A 389 9.82 11.38 -7.52
C SER A 389 10.88 11.52 -6.42
N SER A 390 11.54 12.67 -6.37
CA SER A 390 12.43 13.02 -5.25
C SER A 390 11.66 13.44 -3.99
N ASN A 391 10.39 13.82 -4.12
CA ASN A 391 9.53 14.33 -3.04
C ASN A 391 8.18 13.62 -3.06
N CYS A 392 7.77 13.03 -1.94
CA CYS A 392 6.48 12.36 -1.80
C CYS A 392 5.37 13.26 -1.23
N GLY A 393 5.70 14.45 -0.73
CA GLY A 393 4.76 15.36 -0.06
C GLY A 393 4.16 14.85 1.26
N ASN A 394 4.51 13.62 1.70
CA ASN A 394 3.88 12.96 2.84
C ASN A 394 4.91 12.21 3.72
N CYS A 395 6.01 12.89 4.07
CA CYS A 395 6.98 12.45 5.08
C CYS A 395 7.71 13.66 5.67
N ASP A 396 8.33 13.49 6.84
CA ASP A 396 9.05 14.55 7.56
C ASP A 396 10.10 15.28 6.69
N ASN A 397 10.86 14.54 5.91
CA ASN A 397 11.89 15.10 5.03
C ASN A 397 11.33 15.88 3.84
N CYS A 398 10.09 15.61 3.43
CA CYS A 398 9.45 16.28 2.30
C CYS A 398 8.52 17.43 2.70
N THR A 399 7.91 17.36 3.88
CA THR A 399 6.96 18.37 4.36
C THR A 399 7.64 19.53 5.10
N ASN A 400 8.77 19.23 5.76
CA ASN A 400 9.54 20.26 6.46
C ASN A 400 10.58 20.83 5.47
N ALA A 401 10.38 22.05 5.03
CA ALA A 401 11.41 22.79 4.30
C ALA A 401 12.62 22.94 5.23
N LYS A 402 13.67 22.16 4.99
CA LYS A 402 14.93 22.30 5.73
C LYS A 402 15.65 23.49 5.12
N GLU A 403 15.86 24.54 5.90
CA GLU A 403 16.79 25.58 5.54
C GLU A 403 18.18 24.95 5.36
N GLU A 404 18.77 25.15 4.21
CA GLU A 404 20.13 24.72 3.94
C GLU A 404 21.09 25.83 4.37
N SER A 405 22.18 25.44 5.03
CA SER A 405 23.27 26.36 5.38
C SER A 405 24.56 25.87 4.74
N ASP A 406 25.38 26.81 4.35
CA ASP A 406 26.70 26.49 3.85
C ASP A 406 27.62 26.05 5.02
N MET A 407 27.91 24.76 5.05
CA MET A 407 28.77 24.10 6.03
C MET A 407 30.16 23.75 5.46
N SER A 408 30.57 24.38 4.37
CA SER A 408 31.81 24.06 3.63
C SER A 408 33.03 24.11 4.52
N ARG A 409 33.14 25.15 5.34
CA ARG A 409 34.27 25.35 6.25
C ARG A 409 34.31 24.30 7.37
N GLU A 410 33.18 24.07 8.01
CA GLU A 410 33.06 23.15 9.13
C GLU A 410 33.24 21.69 8.64
N ALA A 411 32.69 21.36 7.49
CA ALA A 411 32.90 20.08 6.84
C ALA A 411 34.37 19.84 6.48
N PHE A 412 35.04 20.85 5.93
CA PHE A 412 36.48 20.78 5.66
C PHE A 412 37.28 20.53 6.94
N LEU A 413 37.00 21.27 8.03
CA LEU A 413 37.69 21.12 9.31
C LEU A 413 37.49 19.70 9.87
N LEU A 414 36.26 19.20 9.88
CA LEU A 414 35.98 17.89 10.44
C LEU A 414 36.60 16.76 9.61
N MET A 415 36.40 16.77 8.28
CA MET A 415 36.96 15.74 7.41
C MET A 415 38.48 15.78 7.37
N GLY A 416 39.07 16.97 7.31
CA GLY A 416 40.54 17.17 7.37
C GLY A 416 41.11 16.66 8.69
N CYS A 417 40.46 16.95 9.82
CA CYS A 417 40.89 16.44 11.12
C CYS A 417 40.79 14.92 11.23
N ILE A 418 39.70 14.31 10.71
CA ILE A 418 39.56 12.85 10.66
C ILE A 418 40.69 12.23 9.84
N GLN A 419 41.01 12.82 8.68
CA GLN A 419 42.10 12.32 7.83
C GLN A 419 43.45 12.47 8.51
N ALA A 420 43.72 13.60 9.16
CA ALA A 420 44.97 13.86 9.89
C ALA A 420 45.13 12.95 11.12
N CYS A 421 44.03 12.53 11.76
CA CYS A 421 44.04 11.53 12.83
C CYS A 421 44.20 10.09 12.32
N GLY A 422 44.33 9.86 10.99
CA GLY A 422 44.59 8.57 10.36
C GLY A 422 43.34 7.79 9.92
N GLY A 423 42.10 8.27 10.18
CA GLY A 423 40.86 7.66 9.69
C GLY A 423 40.45 6.34 10.36
N TYR A 424 41.01 6.00 11.50
CA TYR A 424 40.72 4.76 12.25
C TYR A 424 40.22 4.99 13.68
N TRP A 425 39.81 6.20 13.99
CA TRP A 425 39.21 6.58 15.26
C TRP A 425 37.70 6.76 15.13
N GLY A 426 36.97 6.63 16.23
CA GLY A 426 35.58 7.03 16.30
C GLY A 426 35.46 8.55 16.26
N LEU A 427 34.27 9.06 15.86
CA LEU A 427 34.00 10.46 15.63
C LEU A 427 34.34 11.38 16.82
N ASN A 428 34.28 10.86 18.07
CA ASN A 428 34.54 11.65 19.27
C ASN A 428 35.97 12.21 19.33
N LEU A 429 36.99 11.39 19.01
CA LEU A 429 38.38 11.83 19.14
C LEU A 429 38.75 12.98 18.17
N PRO A 430 38.45 12.93 16.86
CA PRO A 430 38.67 14.08 16.00
C PRO A 430 37.89 15.35 16.44
N ILE A 431 36.69 15.20 16.97
CA ILE A 431 35.90 16.31 17.54
C ILE A 431 36.62 16.91 18.76
N ASP A 432 37.15 16.08 19.65
CA ASP A 432 37.91 16.55 20.83
C ASP A 432 39.18 17.28 20.39
N VAL A 433 39.85 16.81 19.35
CA VAL A 433 41.01 17.52 18.72
C VAL A 433 40.57 18.87 18.18
N LEU A 434 39.52 18.95 17.39
CA LEU A 434 38.96 20.19 16.85
C LEU A 434 38.61 21.19 17.94
N ARG A 435 38.12 20.72 19.07
CA ARG A 435 37.77 21.57 20.21
C ARG A 435 38.92 21.93 21.11
N GLY A 436 40.14 21.46 20.78
CA GLY A 436 41.38 21.81 21.52
C GLY A 436 41.50 21.03 22.83
N SER A 437 40.93 19.83 22.95
CA SER A 437 41.10 18.99 24.13
C SER A 437 42.57 18.54 24.29
N ARG A 438 43.03 18.51 25.51
CA ARG A 438 44.33 17.97 25.93
C ARG A 438 44.20 16.63 26.68
N ALA A 439 43.19 15.86 26.38
CA ALA A 439 42.99 14.52 26.94
C ALA A 439 44.22 13.64 26.64
N LYS A 440 44.56 12.70 27.55
CA LYS A 440 45.75 11.85 27.50
C LYS A 440 45.94 11.19 26.14
N LYS A 441 44.82 10.66 25.51
CA LYS A 441 44.88 10.04 24.19
C LYS A 441 45.28 11.02 23.05
N ILE A 442 45.00 12.31 23.18
CA ILE A 442 45.32 13.32 22.16
C ILE A 442 46.81 13.66 22.26
N THR A 443 47.33 13.90 23.47
CA THR A 443 48.72 14.22 23.68
C THR A 443 49.63 13.03 23.42
N GLU A 444 49.27 11.81 23.80
CA GLU A 444 50.06 10.61 23.53
C GLU A 444 50.21 10.30 22.03
N ASN A 445 49.17 10.64 21.21
CA ASN A 445 49.23 10.50 19.76
C ASN A 445 49.69 11.75 19.03
N GLN A 446 50.13 12.79 19.79
CA GLN A 446 50.57 14.08 19.24
C GLN A 446 49.55 14.82 18.38
N PHE A 447 48.25 14.56 18.60
CA PHE A 447 47.15 15.20 17.84
C PHE A 447 46.94 16.64 18.27
N ASP A 448 47.48 17.05 19.40
CA ASP A 448 47.53 18.46 19.82
C ASP A 448 48.46 19.33 18.95
N ASN A 449 49.39 18.70 18.18
CA ASN A 449 50.21 19.37 17.19
C ASN A 449 49.60 19.47 15.80
N LEU A 450 48.40 18.90 15.57
CA LEU A 450 47.74 18.99 14.29
C LEU A 450 47.25 20.40 13.98
N PRO A 451 47.28 20.86 12.72
CA PRO A 451 46.82 22.19 12.33
C PRO A 451 45.34 22.43 12.61
N PHE A 452 44.58 21.38 12.86
CA PHE A 452 43.15 21.44 13.16
C PHE A 452 42.84 21.59 14.66
N HIS A 453 43.86 21.44 15.53
CA HIS A 453 43.66 21.45 16.98
C HIS A 453 43.12 22.81 17.46
N GLY A 454 41.94 22.81 18.08
CA GLY A 454 41.29 23.97 18.62
C GLY A 454 40.56 24.89 17.61
N LEU A 455 40.57 24.57 16.33
CA LEU A 455 39.88 25.38 15.32
C LEU A 455 38.34 25.26 15.38
N GLY A 456 37.82 24.26 16.07
CA GLY A 456 36.37 23.98 16.18
C GLY A 456 35.81 24.26 17.57
N LYS A 457 36.46 25.05 18.41
CA LYS A 457 36.03 25.33 19.81
C LYS A 457 34.72 26.10 19.92
N ASP A 458 34.32 26.81 18.85
CA ASP A 458 33.16 27.69 18.83
C ASP A 458 31.84 26.91 18.83
N PHE A 459 31.88 25.64 18.46
CA PHE A 459 30.71 24.78 18.43
C PHE A 459 30.73 23.68 19.51
N SER A 460 29.57 23.25 19.99
CA SER A 460 29.44 22.20 20.98
C SER A 460 29.86 20.82 20.43
N VAL A 461 30.18 19.87 21.31
CA VAL A 461 30.45 18.46 20.92
C VAL A 461 29.25 17.88 20.17
N ASN A 462 28.04 18.18 20.62
CA ASN A 462 26.83 17.67 20.00
C ASN A 462 26.62 18.24 18.61
N TRP A 463 26.91 19.51 18.42
CA TRP A 463 26.87 20.16 17.12
C TRP A 463 27.82 19.49 16.11
N TRP A 464 29.09 19.29 16.48
CA TRP A 464 30.08 18.59 15.65
C TRP A 464 29.67 17.15 15.34
N LYS A 465 29.10 16.45 16.33
CA LYS A 465 28.53 15.12 16.11
C LYS A 465 27.40 15.16 15.08
N SER A 466 26.50 16.12 15.18
CA SER A 466 25.40 16.29 14.24
C SER A 466 25.91 16.49 12.81
N LEU A 467 26.87 17.39 12.61
CA LEU A 467 27.52 17.59 11.32
C LEU A 467 28.22 16.31 10.83
N GLY A 468 28.98 15.64 11.68
CA GLY A 468 29.67 14.40 11.31
C GLY A 468 28.71 13.31 10.81
N PHE A 469 27.54 13.25 11.37
CA PHE A 469 26.52 12.29 10.96
C PHE A 469 25.79 12.67 9.69
N GLN A 470 25.59 13.96 9.45
CA GLN A 470 25.13 14.43 8.15
C GLN A 470 26.14 14.07 7.07
N LEU A 471 27.42 14.32 7.31
CA LEU A 471 28.49 13.96 6.37
C LEU A 471 28.57 12.46 6.11
N ILE A 472 28.29 11.61 7.13
CA ILE A 472 28.16 10.15 6.95
C ILE A 472 26.92 9.84 6.09
N SER A 473 25.80 10.49 6.35
CA SER A 473 24.55 10.30 5.61
C SER A 473 24.68 10.65 4.12
N PHE A 474 25.44 11.68 3.80
CA PHE A 474 25.70 12.14 2.42
C PHE A 474 26.92 11.47 1.76
N GLY A 475 27.57 10.49 2.43
CA GLY A 475 28.69 9.73 1.87
C GLY A 475 30.04 10.45 1.88
N TYR A 476 30.14 11.64 2.48
CA TYR A 476 31.41 12.34 2.68
C TYR A 476 32.30 11.65 3.70
N LEU A 477 31.70 11.01 4.72
CA LEU A 477 32.36 10.18 5.70
C LEU A 477 31.78 8.76 5.67
N VAL A 478 32.63 7.78 5.96
CA VAL A 478 32.24 6.36 6.05
C VAL A 478 32.49 5.87 7.47
N GLU A 479 31.43 5.36 8.12
CA GLU A 479 31.54 4.68 9.40
C GLU A 479 31.77 3.19 9.18
N THR A 480 32.83 2.64 9.76
CA THR A 480 33.15 1.22 9.70
C THR A 480 33.07 0.62 11.10
N VAL A 481 32.37 -0.50 11.23
CA VAL A 481 32.31 -1.27 12.47
C VAL A 481 33.30 -2.41 12.41
N LYS A 482 34.30 -2.40 13.31
CA LYS A 482 35.25 -3.52 13.50
C LYS A 482 35.04 -4.04 14.92
N ASP A 483 34.57 -5.26 15.02
CA ASP A 483 34.24 -5.91 16.31
C ASP A 483 33.24 -5.04 17.11
N THR A 484 33.68 -4.43 18.20
CA THR A 484 32.87 -3.56 19.07
C THR A 484 33.13 -2.06 18.85
N TYR A 485 34.08 -1.70 17.99
CA TYR A 485 34.50 -0.31 17.81
C TYR A 485 34.00 0.26 16.49
N ARG A 486 33.47 1.48 16.56
CA ARG A 486 33.11 2.26 15.37
C ARG A 486 34.21 3.22 15.02
N THR A 487 34.70 3.17 13.81
CA THR A 487 35.70 4.09 13.26
C THR A 487 35.10 4.87 12.13
N VAL A 488 35.58 6.13 11.96
CA VAL A 488 35.12 7.02 10.90
C VAL A 488 36.31 7.41 10.03
N SER A 489 36.12 7.26 8.73
CA SER A 489 37.12 7.65 7.71
C SER A 489 36.47 8.55 6.66
N VAL A 490 37.31 9.22 5.87
CA VAL A 490 36.84 10.05 4.76
C VAL A 490 36.40 9.16 3.62
N GLY A 491 35.14 9.33 3.18
CA GLY A 491 34.56 8.60 2.06
C GLY A 491 35.00 9.16 0.69
N PRO A 492 34.60 8.52 -0.42
CA PRO A 492 34.98 8.95 -1.79
C PRO A 492 34.57 10.39 -2.08
N GLU A 493 33.34 10.78 -1.75
CA GLU A 493 32.85 12.16 -1.94
C GLU A 493 33.58 13.15 -1.02
N GLY A 494 33.88 12.78 0.22
CA GLY A 494 34.69 13.57 1.13
C GLY A 494 36.13 13.77 0.63
N ALA A 495 36.75 12.73 0.09
CA ALA A 495 38.07 12.81 -0.49
C ALA A 495 38.09 13.71 -1.76
N LYS A 496 37.02 13.67 -2.57
CA LYS A 496 36.83 14.57 -3.72
C LYS A 496 36.69 16.03 -3.25
N PHE A 497 35.84 16.25 -2.25
CA PHE A 497 35.65 17.56 -1.65
C PHE A 497 36.98 18.14 -1.09
N LEU A 498 37.70 17.38 -0.26
CA LEU A 498 38.99 17.82 0.32
C LEU A 498 40.04 18.16 -0.74
N ARG A 499 40.06 17.43 -1.86
CA ARG A 499 40.98 17.75 -2.99
C ARG A 499 40.63 19.03 -3.71
N SER A 500 39.34 19.39 -3.75
CA SER A 500 38.87 20.64 -4.38
C SER A 500 38.99 21.85 -3.47
N CYS A 501 39.21 21.65 -2.16
CA CYS A 501 39.39 22.72 -1.20
C CYS A 501 40.77 23.38 -1.29
N ARG A 502 40.80 24.70 -1.12
CA ARG A 502 42.02 25.51 -0.87
C ARG A 502 41.91 26.09 0.54
N PRO A 503 43.05 26.51 1.16
CA PRO A 503 43.04 27.06 2.51
C PRO A 503 42.10 28.26 2.70
N ASP A 504 41.91 29.04 1.65
CA ASP A 504 41.13 30.29 1.60
C ASP A 504 39.80 30.14 0.84
N HIS A 505 39.52 28.98 0.22
CA HIS A 505 38.30 28.75 -0.53
C HIS A 505 37.88 27.25 -0.50
N GLN A 506 36.67 26.98 -0.04
CA GLN A 506 36.02 25.66 -0.10
C GLN A 506 34.86 25.73 -1.08
N PRO A 507 34.62 24.67 -1.88
CA PRO A 507 33.39 24.56 -2.69
C PRO A 507 32.16 24.61 -1.79
N PRO A 508 31.05 25.27 -2.18
CA PRO A 508 29.85 25.32 -1.35
C PRO A 508 29.31 23.92 -1.05
N LEU A 509 29.10 23.63 0.24
CA LEU A 509 28.52 22.40 0.74
C LEU A 509 27.29 22.74 1.59
N LEU A 510 26.15 22.76 0.89
CA LEU A 510 24.88 23.07 1.51
C LEU A 510 24.35 21.85 2.25
N LEU A 511 24.12 21.99 3.54
CA LEU A 511 23.54 20.93 4.38
C LEU A 511 22.31 21.44 5.12
N PRO A 512 21.30 20.58 5.32
CA PRO A 512 20.11 20.95 6.08
C PRO A 512 20.47 21.33 7.52
N ILE A 513 19.92 22.45 8.02
CA ILE A 513 20.09 22.84 9.42
C ILE A 513 19.34 21.86 10.30
N THR A 514 20.05 21.16 11.18
CA THR A 514 19.42 20.41 12.27
C THR A 514 19.27 21.34 13.47
N SER A 515 18.04 21.84 13.70
CA SER A 515 17.75 22.62 14.90
C SER A 515 17.88 21.74 16.15
N GLU A 516 18.90 21.95 16.97
CA GLU A 516 18.98 21.44 18.36
C GLU A 516 18.10 22.23 19.33
N SER A 517 17.25 23.13 18.87
CA SER A 517 16.36 23.92 19.71
C SER A 517 14.95 23.35 19.65
N GLY A 518 14.45 22.93 20.81
CA GLY A 518 13.04 22.59 21.02
C GLY A 518 12.14 23.75 20.61
N GLY A 519 11.74 23.77 19.37
CA GLY A 519 10.62 24.52 18.87
C GLY A 519 9.41 23.58 18.84
N ASN A 520 8.32 24.04 19.39
CA ASN A 520 7.00 23.43 19.19
C ASN A 520 6.76 23.36 17.67
N ASP A 521 7.11 22.25 17.05
CA ASP A 521 6.52 21.88 15.78
C ASP A 521 5.07 21.51 16.08
N ASP A 522 4.19 22.48 15.90
CA ASP A 522 2.77 22.21 15.73
C ASP A 522 2.66 21.25 14.55
N ILE A 523 2.55 19.97 14.89
CA ILE A 523 2.24 18.91 13.96
C ILE A 523 0.94 19.32 13.31
N LYS A 524 0.98 19.73 12.05
CA LYS A 524 -0.19 19.71 11.18
C LYS A 524 -0.54 18.24 11.00
N ALA A 525 -1.23 17.68 11.97
CA ALA A 525 -2.04 16.50 11.77
C ALA A 525 -2.95 16.83 10.59
N GLY A 526 -2.81 16.10 9.49
CA GLY A 526 -3.78 16.15 8.41
C GLY A 526 -5.15 15.98 9.09
N SER A 527 -6.06 16.91 8.85
CA SER A 527 -7.35 16.94 9.53
C SER A 527 -8.02 15.58 9.31
N GLU A 528 -8.26 14.83 10.37
CA GLU A 528 -8.90 13.49 10.33
C GLU A 528 -10.31 13.52 9.73
N HIS A 529 -10.80 14.70 9.41
CA HIS A 529 -12.15 14.98 8.91
C HIS A 529 -12.18 15.60 7.51
N ASP A 530 -11.15 15.39 6.70
CA ASP A 530 -11.11 15.88 5.32
C ASP A 530 -12.40 15.52 4.57
N GLY A 531 -13.22 16.53 4.31
CA GLY A 531 -14.45 16.45 3.55
C GLY A 531 -15.75 16.37 4.35
N LEU A 532 -15.74 16.30 5.68
CA LEU A 532 -16.94 16.31 6.51
C LEU A 532 -17.16 17.69 7.16
N SER A 533 -18.42 18.16 7.17
CA SER A 533 -18.82 19.33 7.93
C SER A 533 -18.78 19.07 9.45
N GLN A 534 -18.80 20.11 10.28
CA GLN A 534 -18.78 19.97 11.74
C GLN A 534 -19.95 19.11 12.28
N ALA A 535 -21.15 19.25 11.68
CA ALA A 535 -22.31 18.43 12.05
C ALA A 535 -22.15 16.96 11.62
N GLU A 536 -21.52 16.70 10.47
CA GLU A 536 -21.19 15.35 10.03
C GLU A 536 -20.11 14.70 10.87
N VAL A 537 -19.15 15.46 11.38
CA VAL A 537 -18.17 14.99 12.36
C VAL A 537 -18.84 14.54 13.65
N GLU A 538 -19.82 15.30 14.13
CA GLU A 538 -20.58 14.93 15.31
C GLU A 538 -21.42 13.66 15.07
N LEU A 539 -22.10 13.59 13.93
CA LEU A 539 -22.82 12.38 13.51
C LEU A 539 -21.88 11.17 13.43
N TYR A 540 -20.66 11.35 12.91
CA TYR A 540 -19.67 10.28 12.84
C TYR A 540 -19.28 9.76 14.22
N LYS A 541 -19.02 10.64 15.18
CA LYS A 541 -18.68 10.26 16.56
C LYS A 541 -19.79 9.44 17.21
N ILE A 542 -21.04 9.86 17.08
CA ILE A 542 -22.19 9.15 17.66
C ILE A 542 -22.36 7.77 16.99
N LEU A 543 -22.21 7.69 15.66
CA LEU A 543 -22.30 6.41 14.96
C LEU A 543 -21.13 5.46 15.28
N LEU A 544 -19.96 5.97 15.65
CA LEU A 544 -18.87 5.15 16.20
C LEU A 544 -19.28 4.48 17.51
N GLU A 545 -19.96 5.21 18.40
CA GLU A 545 -20.47 4.66 19.66
C GLU A 545 -21.57 3.62 19.43
N GLU A 546 -22.49 3.88 18.49
CA GLU A 546 -23.53 2.91 18.11
C GLU A 546 -22.91 1.63 17.52
N ARG A 547 -21.91 1.75 16.66
CA ARG A 547 -21.13 0.61 16.16
C ARG A 547 -20.51 -0.19 17.32
N MET A 548 -19.95 0.49 18.32
CA MET A 548 -19.37 -0.17 19.51
C MET A 548 -20.44 -0.95 20.30
N LYS A 549 -21.63 -0.38 20.47
CA LYS A 549 -22.75 -1.06 21.14
C LYS A 549 -23.18 -2.32 20.38
N LEU A 550 -23.32 -2.22 19.06
CA LEU A 550 -23.65 -3.35 18.19
C LEU A 550 -22.57 -4.44 18.23
N ALA A 551 -21.30 -4.05 18.22
CA ALA A 551 -20.19 -4.99 18.31
C ALA A 551 -20.16 -5.74 19.62
N ARG A 552 -20.38 -5.05 20.76
CA ARG A 552 -20.46 -5.67 22.08
C ARG A 552 -21.62 -6.66 22.18
N SER A 553 -22.81 -6.30 21.69
CA SER A 553 -23.96 -7.20 21.67
C SER A 553 -23.75 -8.45 20.80
N ALA A 554 -23.00 -8.30 19.71
CA ALA A 554 -22.67 -9.39 18.80
C ALA A 554 -21.41 -10.18 19.21
N GLY A 555 -20.69 -9.78 20.28
CA GLY A 555 -19.45 -10.40 20.73
C GLY A 555 -18.29 -10.29 19.74
N THR A 556 -18.29 -9.28 18.88
CA THR A 556 -17.33 -9.10 17.77
C THR A 556 -16.55 -7.77 17.89
N ALA A 557 -15.56 -7.59 17.02
CA ALA A 557 -14.82 -6.33 16.93
C ALA A 557 -15.63 -5.24 16.19
N PRO A 558 -15.53 -3.95 16.55
CA PRO A 558 -16.27 -2.86 15.91
C PRO A 558 -16.07 -2.78 14.40
N TYR A 559 -14.85 -2.90 13.91
CA TYR A 559 -14.55 -2.89 12.48
C TYR A 559 -15.16 -4.08 11.72
N ALA A 560 -15.44 -5.19 12.38
CA ALA A 560 -16.10 -6.35 11.76
C ALA A 560 -17.60 -6.11 11.53
N VAL A 561 -18.23 -5.19 12.28
CA VAL A 561 -19.58 -4.69 12.01
C VAL A 561 -19.58 -3.77 10.81
N CYS A 562 -18.74 -2.72 10.86
CA CYS A 562 -18.60 -1.74 9.79
C CYS A 562 -17.22 -1.06 9.89
N GLY A 563 -16.44 -1.03 8.80
CA GLY A 563 -15.14 -0.35 8.76
C GLY A 563 -15.28 1.17 8.81
N ASP A 564 -14.25 1.88 9.30
CA ASP A 564 -14.26 3.33 9.46
C ASP A 564 -14.52 4.08 8.16
N LEU A 565 -13.87 3.67 7.06
CA LEU A 565 -14.09 4.29 5.75
C LEU A 565 -15.53 4.12 5.28
N THR A 566 -16.12 2.94 5.50
CA THR A 566 -17.53 2.66 5.18
C THR A 566 -18.45 3.51 6.06
N LEU A 567 -18.14 3.64 7.35
CA LEU A 567 -18.92 4.47 8.26
C LEU A 567 -18.84 5.96 7.87
N LYS A 568 -17.68 6.48 7.47
CA LYS A 568 -17.54 7.84 6.91
C LYS A 568 -18.39 8.04 5.66
N LYS A 569 -18.43 7.07 4.75
CA LYS A 569 -19.31 7.11 3.57
C LYS A 569 -20.80 7.09 3.95
N ILE A 570 -21.18 6.31 4.96
CA ILE A 570 -22.55 6.29 5.50
C ILE A 570 -22.92 7.67 6.07
N VAL A 571 -22.02 8.30 6.81
CA VAL A 571 -22.21 9.67 7.37
C VAL A 571 -22.35 10.71 6.25
N ALA A 572 -21.50 10.67 5.24
CA ALA A 572 -21.58 11.60 4.11
C ALA A 572 -22.87 11.42 3.28
N THR A 573 -23.33 10.16 3.14
CA THR A 573 -24.52 9.85 2.32
C THR A 573 -25.81 9.97 3.13
N ARG A 574 -25.81 9.63 4.43
CA ARG A 574 -27.01 9.60 5.31
C ARG A 574 -28.20 8.87 4.68
N PRO A 575 -28.04 7.58 4.35
CA PRO A 575 -29.03 6.83 3.58
C PRO A 575 -30.39 6.78 4.32
N SER A 576 -31.47 7.03 3.58
CA SER A 576 -32.83 6.98 4.11
C SER A 576 -33.48 5.61 4.01
N THR A 577 -32.96 4.72 3.17
CA THR A 577 -33.51 3.38 2.91
C THR A 577 -32.43 2.31 2.91
N LYS A 578 -32.85 1.03 3.11
CA LYS A 578 -31.94 -0.13 2.98
C LYS A 578 -31.31 -0.22 1.60
N ALA A 579 -32.01 0.19 0.55
CA ALA A 579 -31.50 0.21 -0.80
C ALA A 579 -30.33 1.18 -0.94
N ARG A 580 -30.48 2.40 -0.41
CA ARG A 580 -29.42 3.40 -0.40
C ARG A 580 -28.23 3.01 0.48
N LEU A 581 -28.51 2.39 1.64
CA LEU A 581 -27.45 1.83 2.49
C LEU A 581 -26.65 0.73 1.76
N ALA A 582 -27.33 -0.18 1.07
CA ALA A 582 -26.69 -1.24 0.28
C ALA A 582 -25.87 -0.70 -0.91
N ASN A 583 -26.16 0.52 -1.38
CA ASN A 583 -25.45 1.15 -2.48
C ASN A 583 -24.08 1.69 -2.07
N ILE A 584 -23.86 1.92 -0.79
CA ILE A 584 -22.58 2.44 -0.28
C ILE A 584 -21.49 1.39 -0.43
N ASP A 585 -20.36 1.78 -0.99
CA ASP A 585 -19.21 0.89 -1.16
C ASP A 585 -18.61 0.49 0.19
N GLY A 586 -18.39 -0.81 0.39
CA GLY A 586 -17.99 -1.42 1.67
C GLY A 586 -19.18 -1.96 2.49
N VAL A 587 -20.44 -1.63 2.14
CA VAL A 587 -21.63 -2.21 2.77
C VAL A 587 -21.98 -3.54 2.10
N ASN A 588 -21.89 -4.63 2.85
CA ASN A 588 -22.24 -5.97 2.40
C ASN A 588 -23.67 -6.35 2.80
N GLN A 589 -24.17 -7.46 2.22
CA GLN A 589 -25.51 -7.97 2.47
C GLN A 589 -25.77 -8.27 3.94
N HIS A 590 -24.79 -8.85 4.63
CA HIS A 590 -24.91 -9.20 6.06
C HIS A 590 -25.13 -7.96 6.93
N LEU A 591 -24.41 -6.87 6.67
CA LEU A 591 -24.58 -5.61 7.36
C LEU A 591 -25.99 -5.05 7.17
N VAL A 592 -26.51 -5.05 5.94
CA VAL A 592 -27.87 -4.56 5.61
C VAL A 592 -28.94 -5.40 6.30
N THR A 593 -28.78 -6.72 6.26
CA THR A 593 -29.79 -7.65 6.82
C THR A 593 -29.80 -7.62 8.34
N LYS A 594 -28.63 -7.63 8.98
CA LYS A 594 -28.50 -7.77 10.43
C LYS A 594 -28.55 -6.46 11.19
N TYR A 595 -27.94 -5.41 10.67
CA TYR A 595 -27.77 -4.13 11.35
C TYR A 595 -28.44 -2.96 10.63
N GLY A 596 -28.96 -3.14 9.41
CA GLY A 596 -29.46 -2.07 8.56
C GLY A 596 -30.62 -1.30 9.16
N ASP A 597 -31.60 -1.94 9.80
CA ASP A 597 -32.75 -1.27 10.43
C ASP A 597 -32.29 -0.36 11.59
N HIS A 598 -31.39 -0.87 12.42
CA HIS A 598 -30.86 -0.09 13.56
C HIS A 598 -30.05 1.12 13.09
N LEU A 599 -29.15 0.94 12.12
CA LEU A 599 -28.35 2.02 11.58
C LEU A 599 -29.20 3.09 10.91
N LEU A 600 -30.20 2.71 10.10
CA LEU A 600 -31.10 3.64 9.44
C LEU A 600 -31.93 4.45 10.45
N GLN A 601 -32.43 3.80 11.49
CA GLN A 601 -33.16 4.48 12.56
C GLN A 601 -32.27 5.49 13.28
N SER A 602 -31.05 5.12 13.64
CA SER A 602 -30.07 6.02 14.27
C SER A 602 -29.72 7.20 13.36
N ILE A 603 -29.45 6.94 12.08
CA ILE A 603 -29.12 7.98 11.10
C ILE A 603 -30.29 8.97 10.93
N GLN A 604 -31.52 8.49 10.80
CA GLN A 604 -32.70 9.34 10.64
C GLN A 604 -32.93 10.23 11.88
N GLN A 605 -32.80 9.64 13.07
CA GLN A 605 -32.98 10.37 14.33
C GLN A 605 -31.90 11.43 14.52
N LEU A 606 -30.65 11.06 14.34
CA LEU A 606 -29.48 11.92 14.53
C LEU A 606 -29.37 13.01 13.47
N SER A 607 -29.66 12.68 12.21
CA SER A 607 -29.69 13.68 11.12
C SER A 607 -30.73 14.76 11.39
N LYS A 608 -31.89 14.39 11.93
CA LYS A 608 -32.93 15.34 12.35
C LYS A 608 -32.47 16.23 13.53
N GLN A 609 -31.69 15.65 14.47
CA GLN A 609 -31.17 16.41 15.64
C GLN A 609 -30.07 17.38 15.25
N LEU A 610 -29.25 17.02 14.27
CA LEU A 610 -28.10 17.80 13.80
C LEU A 610 -28.42 18.69 12.57
N ASP A 611 -29.70 18.81 12.20
CA ASP A 611 -30.18 19.56 11.02
C ASP A 611 -29.46 19.16 9.72
N LEU A 612 -29.21 17.86 9.55
CA LEU A 612 -28.60 17.29 8.37
C LEU A 612 -29.66 16.66 7.46
N SER A 613 -29.64 16.99 6.18
CA SER A 613 -30.52 16.37 5.20
C SER A 613 -30.16 14.89 4.99
N LEU A 614 -31.14 14.01 4.92
CA LEU A 614 -30.93 12.63 4.47
C LEU A 614 -30.56 12.63 2.98
N ASP A 615 -29.79 11.63 2.57
CA ASP A 615 -29.34 11.43 1.18
C ASP A 615 -28.51 12.61 0.62
N GLY A 616 -27.67 13.21 1.46
CA GLY A 616 -27.01 14.50 1.31
C GLY A 616 -26.19 14.73 0.03
N VAL A 617 -25.63 13.71 -0.59
CA VAL A 617 -24.87 13.86 -1.84
C VAL A 617 -25.79 13.86 -3.06
N ALA A 618 -26.90 13.14 -3.00
CA ALA A 618 -27.89 13.11 -4.07
C ALA A 618 -28.79 14.37 -4.12
N ALA A 619 -28.92 15.08 -2.99
CA ALA A 619 -29.75 16.28 -2.90
C ALA A 619 -29.08 17.55 -3.46
N ILE A 620 -27.74 17.60 -3.51
CA ILE A 620 -26.99 18.76 -4.04
C ILE A 620 -27.09 18.81 -5.58
N GLU A 621 -27.19 17.68 -6.25
CA GLU A 621 -27.39 17.65 -7.71
C GLU A 621 -28.85 17.92 -8.13
N ALA A 622 -29.82 17.62 -7.25
CA ALA A 622 -31.22 17.87 -7.53
C ALA A 622 -31.70 19.31 -7.23
N ASN A 623 -31.00 20.08 -6.38
CA ASN A 623 -31.42 21.44 -5.98
C ASN A 623 -30.94 22.56 -6.91
N ASN A 624 -30.18 22.28 -7.99
CA ASN A 624 -29.74 23.29 -8.95
C ASN A 624 -30.70 23.47 -10.17
N ASN A 625 -31.83 22.75 -10.21
CA ASN A 625 -32.89 23.03 -11.18
C ASN A 625 -34.19 23.37 -10.44
N GLY A 626 -34.44 24.69 -10.43
CA GLY A 626 -35.49 25.33 -9.65
C GLY A 626 -36.94 24.95 -10.01
N LYS A 627 -37.73 25.01 -8.95
CA LYS A 627 -39.18 25.23 -8.90
C LYS A 627 -40.09 24.27 -9.68
N ALA A 628 -40.59 23.25 -8.98
CA ALA A 628 -42.05 23.08 -8.82
C ALA A 628 -42.33 21.83 -7.97
N SER A 629 -42.97 21.99 -6.83
CA SER A 629 -43.61 20.92 -6.06
C SER A 629 -44.75 20.34 -6.86
N THR A 630 -44.59 19.17 -7.41
CA THR A 630 -45.67 18.24 -7.75
C THR A 630 -45.18 16.85 -7.49
N THR A 631 -45.79 16.20 -6.52
CA THR A 631 -45.71 14.75 -6.32
C THR A 631 -45.93 14.06 -7.65
N PRO A 632 -44.98 13.18 -8.13
CA PRO A 632 -45.20 12.46 -9.38
C PRO A 632 -46.37 11.50 -9.18
N LYS A 633 -47.44 11.70 -9.92
CA LYS A 633 -48.52 10.70 -10.05
C LYS A 633 -47.92 9.51 -10.75
N GLN A 634 -48.13 8.30 -10.17
CA GLN A 634 -47.77 7.05 -10.85
C GLN A 634 -48.32 7.08 -12.29
N PRO A 635 -47.52 6.78 -13.32
CA PRO A 635 -47.98 6.59 -14.66
C PRO A 635 -49.04 5.47 -14.65
N LYS A 636 -50.20 5.72 -15.24
CA LYS A 636 -51.36 4.82 -15.12
C LYS A 636 -51.18 3.45 -15.79
N ASP A 637 -50.17 3.31 -16.68
CA ASP A 637 -49.96 2.12 -17.49
C ASP A 637 -48.69 1.31 -17.21
N LEU A 638 -47.82 1.75 -16.27
CA LEU A 638 -46.59 1.04 -15.94
C LEU A 638 -46.84 -0.05 -14.86
N GLN A 639 -46.44 -1.29 -15.15
CA GLN A 639 -46.55 -2.41 -14.21
C GLN A 639 -45.77 -2.12 -12.93
N PRO A 640 -46.28 -2.52 -11.72
CA PRO A 640 -45.62 -2.22 -10.44
C PRO A 640 -44.17 -2.64 -10.34
N ALA A 641 -43.82 -3.78 -10.95
CA ALA A 641 -42.42 -4.29 -10.93
C ALA A 641 -41.46 -3.41 -11.75
N LYS A 642 -41.94 -2.84 -12.89
CA LYS A 642 -41.15 -1.96 -13.73
C LYS A 642 -40.99 -0.59 -13.08
N TYR A 643 -42.04 -0.06 -12.47
CA TYR A 643 -42.00 1.19 -11.72
C TYR A 643 -41.07 1.09 -10.51
N SER A 644 -41.12 -0.01 -9.77
CA SER A 644 -40.21 -0.25 -8.64
C SER A 644 -38.76 -0.33 -9.09
N ALA A 645 -38.47 -0.98 -10.21
CA ALA A 645 -37.10 -1.08 -10.74
C ALA A 645 -36.56 0.28 -11.23
N TRP A 646 -37.42 1.05 -11.95
CA TRP A 646 -37.06 2.42 -12.36
C TRP A 646 -36.83 3.32 -11.14
N LYS A 647 -37.68 3.25 -10.13
CA LYS A 647 -37.54 4.02 -8.89
C LYS A 647 -36.21 3.72 -8.18
N MET A 648 -35.89 2.44 -8.01
CA MET A 648 -34.62 2.01 -7.44
C MET A 648 -33.41 2.49 -8.27
N TRP A 649 -33.57 2.51 -9.62
CA TRP A 649 -32.51 2.96 -10.49
C TRP A 649 -32.39 4.47 -10.52
N GLN A 650 -33.50 5.21 -10.73
CA GLN A 650 -33.50 6.66 -10.91
C GLN A 650 -33.46 7.42 -9.58
N GLU A 651 -34.31 7.05 -8.61
CA GLU A 651 -34.47 7.79 -7.38
C GLU A 651 -33.53 7.27 -6.27
N ASP A 652 -33.36 5.93 -6.14
CA ASP A 652 -32.50 5.35 -5.12
C ASP A 652 -31.04 5.21 -5.58
N GLY A 653 -30.70 5.55 -6.81
CA GLY A 653 -29.35 5.55 -7.36
C GLY A 653 -28.69 4.17 -7.50
N LEU A 654 -29.48 3.07 -7.46
CA LEU A 654 -28.95 1.71 -7.57
C LEU A 654 -28.54 1.40 -9.02
N SER A 655 -27.40 0.73 -9.21
CA SER A 655 -27.03 0.19 -10.53
C SER A 655 -27.99 -0.94 -10.94
N ALA A 656 -28.13 -1.16 -12.25
CA ALA A 656 -28.99 -2.22 -12.76
C ALA A 656 -28.60 -3.61 -12.23
N GLU A 657 -27.30 -3.84 -11.97
CA GLU A 657 -26.81 -5.08 -11.39
C GLU A 657 -27.28 -5.28 -9.94
N LYS A 658 -27.28 -4.21 -9.14
CA LYS A 658 -27.76 -4.26 -7.75
C LYS A 658 -29.27 -4.46 -7.68
N ILE A 659 -30.01 -3.86 -8.60
CA ILE A 659 -31.47 -4.06 -8.71
C ILE A 659 -31.79 -5.47 -9.17
N ALA A 660 -31.01 -6.02 -10.10
CA ALA A 660 -31.16 -7.39 -10.58
C ALA A 660 -31.07 -8.43 -9.45
N ASN A 661 -30.18 -8.18 -8.49
CA ASN A 661 -29.89 -9.05 -7.35
C ASN A 661 -30.50 -8.54 -6.04
N PHE A 662 -31.52 -7.69 -6.07
CA PHE A 662 -32.06 -7.03 -4.88
C PHE A 662 -32.69 -8.04 -3.91
N PRO A 663 -32.36 -8.01 -2.59
CA PRO A 663 -32.72 -9.05 -1.60
C PRO A 663 -34.22 -9.20 -1.33
N GLY A 664 -35.05 -8.28 -1.74
CA GLY A 664 -36.53 -8.32 -1.58
C GLY A 664 -37.28 -9.06 -2.70
N ARG A 665 -36.59 -9.69 -3.66
CA ARG A 665 -37.18 -10.42 -4.77
C ARG A 665 -37.18 -11.93 -4.51
N SER A 666 -38.19 -12.60 -5.00
CA SER A 666 -38.33 -14.08 -4.90
C SER A 666 -37.30 -14.83 -5.77
N ALA A 667 -36.72 -14.17 -6.80
CA ALA A 667 -35.62 -14.67 -7.64
C ALA A 667 -34.84 -13.51 -8.28
N PRO A 668 -33.53 -13.68 -8.54
CA PRO A 668 -32.72 -12.73 -9.29
C PRO A 668 -33.24 -12.58 -10.73
N ILE A 669 -33.21 -11.37 -11.27
CA ILE A 669 -33.52 -11.11 -12.69
C ILE A 669 -32.25 -10.71 -13.44
N LYS A 670 -32.27 -10.79 -14.78
CA LYS A 670 -31.13 -10.38 -15.60
C LYS A 670 -30.96 -8.84 -15.59
N VAL A 671 -29.72 -8.36 -15.60
CA VAL A 671 -29.38 -6.93 -15.67
C VAL A 671 -30.09 -6.25 -16.85
N GLY A 672 -30.04 -6.88 -18.04
CA GLY A 672 -30.75 -6.37 -19.22
C GLY A 672 -32.26 -6.27 -19.03
N THR A 673 -32.88 -7.05 -18.12
CA THR A 673 -34.32 -6.90 -17.78
C THR A 673 -34.56 -5.64 -16.95
N VAL A 674 -33.68 -5.31 -16.02
CA VAL A 674 -33.77 -4.09 -15.21
C VAL A 674 -33.64 -2.85 -16.09
N LEU A 675 -32.61 -2.83 -16.93
CA LEU A 675 -32.39 -1.75 -17.89
C LEU A 675 -33.54 -1.61 -18.90
N GLY A 676 -34.13 -2.76 -19.32
CA GLY A 676 -35.36 -2.76 -20.10
C GLY A 676 -36.53 -2.11 -19.37
N TYR A 677 -36.69 -2.30 -18.08
CA TYR A 677 -37.71 -1.65 -17.27
C TYR A 677 -37.49 -0.15 -17.15
N VAL A 678 -36.21 0.29 -17.06
CA VAL A 678 -35.85 1.73 -17.06
C VAL A 678 -36.23 2.39 -18.40
N LEU A 679 -35.93 1.73 -19.54
CA LEU A 679 -36.32 2.21 -20.87
C LEU A 679 -37.83 2.22 -21.06
N ASP A 680 -38.54 1.21 -20.56
CA ASP A 680 -40.00 1.16 -20.64
C ASP A 680 -40.63 2.31 -19.80
N ALA A 681 -40.03 2.60 -18.62
CA ALA A 681 -40.46 3.74 -17.80
C ALA A 681 -40.22 5.08 -18.50
N ALA A 682 -39.08 5.22 -19.22
CA ALA A 682 -38.80 6.39 -20.03
C ALA A 682 -39.86 6.62 -21.11
N ARG A 683 -40.33 5.55 -21.79
CA ARG A 683 -41.41 5.61 -22.78
C ARG A 683 -42.74 6.06 -22.23
N GLU A 684 -43.00 5.69 -20.97
CA GLU A 684 -44.24 6.11 -20.24
C GLU A 684 -44.09 7.50 -19.60
N GLY A 685 -43.02 8.26 -19.93
CA GLY A 685 -42.83 9.63 -19.50
C GLY A 685 -42.15 9.79 -18.14
N CYS A 686 -41.60 8.72 -17.57
CA CYS A 686 -40.75 8.82 -16.36
C CYS A 686 -39.41 9.48 -16.72
N MET A 687 -38.93 10.35 -15.84
CA MET A 687 -37.58 10.94 -15.97
C MET A 687 -36.50 9.87 -15.87
N VAL A 688 -35.52 9.90 -16.78
CA VAL A 688 -34.38 8.99 -16.80
C VAL A 688 -33.10 9.78 -16.96
N ASP A 689 -32.11 9.51 -16.13
CA ASP A 689 -30.74 10.02 -16.28
C ASP A 689 -30.05 9.30 -17.44
N TRP A 690 -30.11 9.90 -18.62
CA TRP A 690 -29.55 9.33 -19.83
C TRP A 690 -28.04 9.25 -19.82
N ALA A 691 -27.35 10.20 -19.18
CA ALA A 691 -25.89 10.20 -19.10
C ALA A 691 -25.40 8.98 -18.30
N ARG A 692 -26.03 8.74 -17.15
CA ARG A 692 -25.77 7.57 -16.32
C ARG A 692 -26.16 6.27 -17.02
N LEU A 693 -27.28 6.25 -17.73
CA LEU A 693 -27.71 5.06 -18.48
C LEU A 693 -26.68 4.69 -19.55
N PHE A 694 -26.16 5.67 -20.29
CA PHE A 694 -25.15 5.45 -21.31
C PHE A 694 -23.81 4.97 -20.76
N GLU A 695 -23.38 5.51 -19.64
CA GLU A 695 -22.19 5.04 -18.92
C GLU A 695 -22.37 3.59 -18.47
N GLU A 696 -23.52 3.25 -17.89
CA GLU A 696 -23.81 1.91 -17.35
C GLU A 696 -23.90 0.84 -18.43
N ILE A 697 -24.34 1.19 -19.65
CA ILE A 697 -24.41 0.27 -20.80
C ILE A 697 -23.20 0.37 -21.75
N GLY A 698 -22.22 1.23 -21.44
CA GLY A 698 -21.04 1.43 -22.28
C GLY A 698 -21.34 2.04 -23.66
N LEU A 699 -22.36 2.88 -23.78
CA LEU A 699 -22.72 3.54 -25.04
C LEU A 699 -21.86 4.80 -25.24
N THR A 700 -20.71 4.62 -25.91
CA THR A 700 -19.80 5.72 -26.25
C THR A 700 -20.32 6.52 -27.45
N ARG A 701 -19.74 7.71 -27.68
CA ARG A 701 -20.06 8.52 -28.88
C ARG A 701 -19.78 7.79 -30.19
N GLU A 702 -18.72 7.00 -30.22
CA GLU A 702 -18.35 6.21 -31.41
C GLU A 702 -19.41 5.15 -31.70
N ILE A 703 -19.80 4.39 -30.65
CA ILE A 703 -20.88 3.38 -30.78
C ILE A 703 -22.21 4.04 -31.16
N PHE A 704 -22.52 5.20 -30.58
CA PHE A 704 -23.72 5.96 -30.90
C PHE A 704 -23.77 6.37 -32.39
N ALA A 705 -22.66 6.91 -32.91
CA ALA A 705 -22.53 7.28 -34.31
C ALA A 705 -22.63 6.07 -35.25
N GLN A 706 -22.04 4.94 -34.86
CA GLN A 706 -22.14 3.68 -35.60
C GLN A 706 -23.59 3.17 -35.67
N ILE A 707 -24.33 3.18 -34.55
CA ILE A 707 -25.73 2.78 -34.51
C ILE A 707 -26.56 3.72 -35.37
N GLN A 708 -26.31 5.03 -35.30
CA GLN A 708 -27.01 6.01 -36.11
C GLN A 708 -26.80 5.77 -37.61
N ALA A 709 -25.57 5.49 -38.03
CA ALA A 709 -25.26 5.18 -39.43
C ALA A 709 -25.92 3.87 -39.86
N ALA A 710 -25.91 2.82 -39.02
CA ALA A 710 -26.57 1.56 -39.30
C ALA A 710 -28.09 1.69 -39.41
N VAL A 711 -28.73 2.47 -38.56
CA VAL A 711 -30.18 2.75 -38.61
C VAL A 711 -30.55 3.50 -39.91
N LEU A 712 -29.74 4.49 -40.31
CA LEU A 712 -29.94 5.21 -41.60
C LEU A 712 -29.75 4.28 -42.80
N LYS A 713 -28.78 3.34 -42.75
CA LYS A 713 -28.53 2.39 -43.83
C LYS A 713 -29.66 1.38 -43.96
N VAL A 714 -30.17 0.88 -42.85
CA VAL A 714 -31.27 -0.11 -42.83
C VAL A 714 -32.64 0.51 -43.21
N GLY A 715 -32.83 1.79 -42.89
CA GLY A 715 -34.04 2.56 -43.22
C GLY A 715 -35.31 2.11 -42.51
N SER A 716 -35.24 1.17 -41.56
CA SER A 716 -36.33 0.72 -40.68
C SER A 716 -35.87 0.54 -39.26
N LYS A 717 -36.75 0.93 -38.31
CA LYS A 717 -36.53 0.81 -36.87
C LYS A 717 -37.28 -0.35 -36.22
N ASP A 718 -38.09 -1.10 -36.98
CA ASP A 718 -39.06 -2.06 -36.45
C ASP A 718 -38.41 -3.38 -35.96
N LYS A 719 -37.23 -3.72 -36.50
CA LYS A 719 -36.52 -4.93 -36.16
C LYS A 719 -35.07 -4.62 -35.81
N LEU A 720 -34.63 -5.08 -34.64
CA LEU A 720 -33.27 -4.83 -34.18
C LEU A 720 -32.20 -5.65 -34.90
N LYS A 721 -32.55 -6.85 -35.40
CA LYS A 721 -31.59 -7.75 -36.03
C LYS A 721 -30.94 -7.18 -37.29
N PRO A 722 -31.67 -6.58 -38.25
CA PRO A 722 -31.03 -5.98 -39.42
C PRO A 722 -30.06 -4.83 -39.05
N ILE A 723 -30.35 -4.08 -37.97
CA ILE A 723 -29.47 -3.01 -37.52
C ILE A 723 -28.23 -3.63 -36.86
N LYS A 724 -28.40 -4.69 -36.09
CA LYS A 724 -27.29 -5.39 -35.47
C LYS A 724 -26.35 -6.02 -36.50
N ASP A 725 -26.89 -6.56 -37.58
CA ASP A 725 -26.12 -7.21 -38.67
C ASP A 725 -25.19 -6.21 -39.40
N GLU A 726 -25.44 -4.90 -39.28
CA GLU A 726 -24.62 -3.81 -39.84
C GLU A 726 -23.62 -3.21 -38.83
N LEU A 727 -23.55 -3.74 -37.61
CA LEU A 727 -22.72 -3.24 -36.52
C LEU A 727 -21.67 -4.28 -36.13
N PRO A 728 -20.53 -3.85 -35.57
CA PRO A 728 -19.53 -4.74 -34.98
C PRO A 728 -20.13 -5.70 -33.96
N GLU A 729 -19.51 -6.88 -33.76
CA GLU A 729 -19.97 -7.88 -32.79
C GLU A 729 -20.06 -7.35 -31.35
N GLU A 730 -19.21 -6.37 -31.03
CA GLU A 730 -19.11 -5.75 -29.70
C GLU A 730 -20.32 -4.89 -29.33
N VAL A 731 -21.11 -4.43 -30.32
CA VAL A 731 -22.30 -3.59 -30.05
C VAL A 731 -23.48 -4.45 -29.66
N GLU A 732 -23.96 -4.35 -28.43
CA GLU A 732 -25.04 -5.18 -27.92
C GLU A 732 -26.44 -4.69 -28.36
N TYR A 733 -27.39 -5.61 -28.45
CA TYR A 733 -28.80 -5.31 -28.76
C TYR A 733 -29.42 -4.26 -27.84
N PHE A 734 -28.92 -4.21 -26.59
CA PHE A 734 -29.46 -3.27 -25.62
C PHE A 734 -29.03 -1.83 -25.92
N GLN A 735 -27.81 -1.62 -26.39
CA GLN A 735 -27.32 -0.29 -26.82
C GLN A 735 -28.12 0.23 -28.01
N ILE A 736 -28.49 -0.64 -28.97
CA ILE A 736 -29.37 -0.31 -30.08
C ILE A 736 -30.75 0.09 -29.58
N LYS A 737 -31.33 -0.66 -28.63
CA LYS A 737 -32.65 -0.37 -28.04
C LYS A 737 -32.65 0.96 -27.27
N ALA A 738 -31.60 1.26 -26.54
CA ALA A 738 -31.45 2.53 -25.80
C ALA A 738 -31.36 3.71 -26.76
N PHE A 739 -30.57 3.59 -27.82
CA PHE A 739 -30.48 4.59 -28.90
C PHE A 739 -31.84 4.87 -29.57
N LEU A 740 -32.56 3.82 -29.96
CA LEU A 740 -33.89 3.97 -30.61
C LEU A 740 -34.91 4.59 -29.66
N THR A 741 -34.91 4.19 -28.39
CA THR A 741 -35.82 4.79 -27.37
C THR A 741 -35.52 6.28 -27.19
N MET A 742 -34.26 6.68 -27.20
CA MET A 742 -33.86 8.10 -27.11
C MET A 742 -34.33 8.90 -28.32
N GLN A 743 -34.18 8.32 -29.53
CA GLN A 743 -34.69 8.94 -30.76
C GLN A 743 -36.20 9.11 -30.76
N ASP A 744 -36.95 8.10 -30.31
CA ASP A 744 -38.40 8.13 -30.22
C ASP A 744 -38.90 9.21 -29.23
N LEU A 745 -38.09 9.51 -28.20
CA LEU A 745 -38.35 10.59 -27.24
C LEU A 745 -37.84 11.98 -27.71
N GLY A 746 -37.25 12.08 -28.90
CA GLY A 746 -36.78 13.34 -29.49
C GLY A 746 -35.56 13.95 -28.81
N LEU A 747 -34.76 13.12 -28.11
CA LEU A 747 -33.53 13.55 -27.41
C LEU A 747 -32.35 13.60 -28.39
N SER A 748 -31.50 14.64 -28.27
CA SER A 748 -30.30 14.81 -29.10
C SER A 748 -29.07 14.10 -28.47
N SER A 749 -28.02 13.95 -29.31
CA SER A 749 -26.73 13.36 -28.90
C SER A 749 -25.99 14.15 -27.79
N GLU A 750 -26.45 15.38 -27.49
CA GLU A 750 -25.92 16.22 -26.41
C GLU A 750 -26.21 15.63 -25.00
N ALA A 751 -27.23 14.78 -24.89
CA ALA A 751 -27.55 14.05 -23.68
C ALA A 751 -26.43 13.06 -23.23
N ILE A 752 -25.45 12.78 -24.09
CA ILE A 752 -24.27 11.96 -23.80
C ILE A 752 -23.21 12.73 -22.97
N ASN A 753 -23.31 14.08 -22.95
CA ASN A 753 -22.44 14.94 -22.17
C ASN A 753 -23.21 15.43 -20.94
N GLY A 754 -23.00 14.77 -19.80
CA GLY A 754 -23.40 15.32 -18.50
C GLY A 754 -22.79 16.72 -18.33
N ASN A 755 -23.66 17.72 -18.14
CA ASN A 755 -23.36 19.14 -18.03
C ASN A 755 -22.09 19.47 -17.21
N LYS A 756 -21.06 19.95 -17.91
CA LYS A 756 -20.17 21.02 -17.41
C LYS A 756 -20.14 22.07 -18.49
N THR A 757 -21.00 23.07 -18.37
CA THR A 757 -20.85 24.45 -18.82
C THR A 757 -22.23 25.06 -19.14
N GLN A 758 -22.76 25.77 -18.17
CA GLN A 758 -23.68 26.87 -18.41
C GLN A 758 -23.36 27.95 -17.37
N GLU A 759 -22.45 28.82 -17.73
CA GLU A 759 -22.50 30.23 -17.35
C GLU A 759 -21.84 31.04 -18.46
N LEU A 760 -22.56 32.11 -18.86
CA LEU A 760 -22.20 33.22 -19.72
C LEU A 760 -22.42 33.03 -21.22
N SER A 761 -23.59 33.47 -21.66
CA SER A 761 -23.69 34.36 -22.83
C SER A 761 -25.08 34.96 -22.92
N GLU A 762 -25.25 36.15 -22.49
CA GLU A 762 -26.04 37.15 -23.15
C GLU A 762 -25.13 38.32 -23.53
N LYS A 763 -24.84 38.48 -24.80
CA LYS A 763 -24.94 39.73 -25.58
C LYS A 763 -24.31 39.57 -26.96
N SER A 764 -25.20 39.54 -27.91
CA SER A 764 -25.30 40.36 -29.17
C SER A 764 -24.11 40.45 -30.12
N ILE A 765 -24.44 40.05 -31.38
CA ILE A 765 -24.44 40.81 -32.64
C ILE A 765 -23.13 40.82 -33.46
N ASN A 766 -23.33 40.24 -34.67
CA ASN A 766 -22.77 40.58 -36.00
C ASN A 766 -21.22 40.67 -36.15
N GLU A 767 -20.67 39.85 -37.00
CA GLU A 767 -20.36 40.21 -38.40
C GLU A 767 -19.66 39.04 -39.13
N LYS A 768 -19.96 39.05 -40.38
CA LYS A 768 -19.65 38.21 -41.53
C LYS A 768 -18.18 37.94 -41.83
N SER A 769 -18.06 36.85 -42.63
CA SER A 769 -17.06 36.60 -43.69
C SER A 769 -15.68 36.13 -43.18
N GLU A 770 -15.00 35.19 -43.72
CA GLU A 770 -14.89 34.67 -45.07
C GLU A 770 -14.28 33.25 -45.04
N VAL A 771 -14.68 32.47 -46.00
CA VAL A 771 -14.15 31.16 -46.41
C VAL A 771 -12.76 31.34 -47.00
N VAL A 772 -11.77 30.57 -46.53
CA VAL A 772 -10.65 30.17 -47.39
C VAL A 772 -10.41 28.68 -47.20
N ILE A 773 -10.78 27.95 -48.20
CA ILE A 773 -10.39 26.60 -48.53
C ILE A 773 -8.97 26.64 -49.07
N ILE A 774 -8.06 25.86 -48.49
CA ILE A 774 -6.87 25.44 -49.24
C ILE A 774 -6.74 23.93 -49.11
N ASP A 775 -7.04 23.31 -50.22
CA ASP A 775 -6.76 21.96 -50.65
C ASP A 775 -5.27 21.87 -51.03
N GLU A 776 -4.56 20.87 -50.54
CA GLU A 776 -3.35 20.42 -51.22
C GLU A 776 -3.10 18.92 -50.99
N SER A 777 -3.32 18.22 -52.08
CA SER A 777 -2.91 16.87 -52.34
C SER A 777 -1.42 16.78 -52.74
N PRO A 778 -0.86 15.58 -52.90
CA PRO A 778 0.53 15.26 -52.56
C PRO A 778 1.50 15.43 -53.72
N ARG A 779 2.72 15.82 -53.43
CA ARG A 779 3.82 15.82 -54.41
C ARG A 779 4.71 14.59 -54.27
N LYS A 780 4.89 13.99 -55.39
CA LYS A 780 5.72 12.84 -55.78
C LYS A 780 7.22 13.06 -55.48
N ARG A 781 7.79 11.91 -55.16
CA ARG A 781 9.24 11.59 -55.11
C ARG A 781 10.04 12.04 -56.32
N MET A 782 11.25 12.47 -56.09
CA MET A 782 12.38 12.32 -56.99
C MET A 782 13.48 11.49 -56.35
N LYS A 783 13.84 10.40 -57.02
CA LYS A 783 14.98 9.52 -56.71
C LYS A 783 16.28 10.23 -57.10
N ILE A 784 17.26 10.15 -56.16
CA ILE A 784 18.67 10.26 -56.54
C ILE A 784 19.35 8.99 -55.98
N ASP A 785 19.89 8.22 -56.87
CA ASP A 785 20.71 7.05 -56.59
C ASP A 785 22.08 7.47 -56.04
N VAL A 786 22.53 6.91 -54.91
CA VAL A 786 23.93 6.80 -54.49
C VAL A 786 24.10 5.45 -53.77
N PRO A 787 25.25 4.78 -53.85
CA PRO A 787 25.37 3.32 -53.81
C PRO A 787 25.25 2.70 -52.41
N GLU A 788 24.89 1.43 -52.43
CA GLU A 788 24.78 0.49 -51.32
C GLU A 788 26.04 0.46 -50.45
N GLU A 789 25.95 0.95 -49.24
CA GLU A 789 26.74 0.50 -48.09
C GLU A 789 25.83 -0.33 -47.19
N GLU A 790 26.33 -1.50 -46.82
CA GLU A 790 25.64 -2.57 -46.09
C GLU A 790 24.93 -2.05 -44.85
N ASN A 791 23.61 -2.23 -44.80
CA ASN A 791 22.76 -2.05 -43.64
C ASN A 791 23.12 -3.08 -42.56
N ARG A 792 24.01 -2.72 -41.61
CA ARG A 792 24.07 -3.38 -40.30
C ARG A 792 23.05 -2.68 -39.41
N PRO A 793 22.20 -3.42 -38.63
CA PRO A 793 21.29 -2.80 -37.67
C PRO A 793 22.10 -2.03 -36.63
N LEU A 794 21.72 -0.79 -36.35
CA LEU A 794 22.25 0.04 -35.27
C LEU A 794 22.01 -0.71 -33.96
N MET A 795 23.08 -1.23 -33.34
CA MET A 795 23.01 -1.84 -32.00
C MET A 795 23.14 -0.76 -30.94
N GLU A 796 22.10 -0.60 -30.14
CA GLU A 796 22.16 0.25 -28.95
C GLU A 796 22.94 -0.45 -27.82
N VAL A 797 23.78 0.34 -27.11
CA VAL A 797 24.59 -0.15 -26.01
C VAL A 797 23.73 -0.36 -24.77
N ASN A 798 23.79 -1.57 -24.21
CA ASN A 798 23.29 -1.91 -22.88
C ASN A 798 24.17 -3.01 -22.26
N GLU A 799 24.04 -3.23 -20.94
CA GLU A 799 24.86 -4.22 -20.20
C GLU A 799 24.83 -5.61 -20.82
N ALA A 800 23.63 -6.10 -21.19
CA ALA A 800 23.47 -7.43 -21.77
C ALA A 800 24.16 -7.57 -23.13
N SER A 801 24.10 -6.53 -23.97
CA SER A 801 24.73 -6.52 -25.28
C SER A 801 26.26 -6.46 -25.19
N ILE A 802 26.81 -5.70 -24.25
CA ILE A 802 28.26 -5.66 -24.00
C ILE A 802 28.75 -6.99 -23.41
N LEU A 803 28.04 -7.57 -22.42
CA LEU A 803 28.43 -8.87 -21.86
C LEU A 803 28.45 -9.97 -22.91
N ALA A 804 27.40 -10.09 -23.71
CA ALA A 804 27.32 -11.07 -24.79
C ALA A 804 28.43 -10.89 -25.82
N TRP A 805 28.81 -9.64 -26.11
CA TRP A 805 29.88 -9.35 -27.06
C TRP A 805 31.26 -9.62 -26.47
N LEU A 806 31.52 -9.22 -25.21
CA LEU A 806 32.80 -9.43 -24.50
C LEU A 806 33.13 -10.92 -24.31
N GLN A 807 32.14 -11.80 -24.23
CA GLN A 807 32.34 -13.25 -24.15
C GLN A 807 33.14 -13.85 -25.34
N ASN A 808 33.18 -13.12 -26.46
CA ASN A 808 33.91 -13.57 -27.64
C ASN A 808 35.42 -13.18 -27.63
N PHE A 809 35.87 -12.48 -26.56
CA PHE A 809 37.24 -11.94 -26.54
C PHE A 809 38.01 -12.37 -25.27
N GLU A 810 38.74 -13.48 -25.32
CA GLU A 810 39.55 -13.96 -24.19
C GLU A 810 40.60 -12.97 -23.67
N ASN A 811 41.13 -12.11 -24.56
CA ASN A 811 42.16 -11.11 -24.24
C ASN A 811 41.58 -9.75 -23.81
N GLY A 812 40.25 -9.61 -23.84
CA GLY A 812 39.55 -8.37 -23.54
C GLY A 812 39.56 -7.38 -24.72
N VAL A 813 38.88 -6.25 -24.55
CA VAL A 813 38.67 -5.21 -25.57
C VAL A 813 39.01 -3.83 -25.06
N THR A 814 39.43 -2.93 -25.95
CA THR A 814 39.64 -1.52 -25.61
C THR A 814 38.35 -0.72 -25.75
N LEU A 815 38.30 0.49 -25.17
CA LEU A 815 37.15 1.38 -25.35
C LEU A 815 36.87 1.67 -26.83
N ASP A 816 37.92 1.85 -27.62
CA ASP A 816 37.79 2.08 -29.08
C ASP A 816 37.15 0.89 -29.81
N ASP A 817 37.38 -0.33 -29.35
CA ASP A 817 36.78 -1.52 -29.96
C ASP A 817 35.27 -1.57 -29.61
N VAL A 818 34.90 -1.19 -28.39
CA VAL A 818 33.49 -1.10 -27.95
C VAL A 818 32.77 -0.03 -28.76
N LEU A 819 33.37 1.14 -28.93
CA LEU A 819 32.78 2.27 -29.68
C LEU A 819 32.60 1.91 -31.18
N LYS A 820 33.52 1.17 -31.77
CA LYS A 820 33.42 0.70 -33.15
C LYS A 820 32.35 -0.36 -33.34
N HIS A 821 32.05 -1.13 -32.33
CA HIS A 821 31.02 -2.17 -32.40
C HIS A 821 29.62 -1.60 -32.16
N PHE A 822 29.46 -0.71 -31.20
CA PHE A 822 28.18 -0.11 -30.81
C PHE A 822 28.00 1.29 -31.44
N THR A 823 28.03 1.35 -32.77
CA THR A 823 27.97 2.61 -33.53
C THR A 823 26.65 3.40 -33.39
N GLY A 824 25.61 2.80 -32.80
CA GLY A 824 24.33 3.46 -32.54
C GLY A 824 24.30 4.26 -31.23
N SER A 825 25.36 4.25 -30.41
CA SER A 825 25.40 4.87 -29.10
C SER A 825 26.48 5.94 -29.01
N THR A 826 26.26 6.95 -28.19
CA THR A 826 27.26 8.01 -27.94
C THR A 826 28.39 7.49 -27.06
N GLU A 827 29.60 8.02 -27.20
CA GLU A 827 30.75 7.65 -26.37
C GLU A 827 30.43 7.77 -24.86
N ALA A 828 29.72 8.83 -24.46
CA ALA A 828 29.30 9.03 -23.08
C ALA A 828 28.40 7.87 -22.59
N ALA A 829 27.43 7.43 -23.38
CA ALA A 829 26.54 6.30 -23.02
C ALA A 829 27.32 4.97 -22.90
N VAL A 830 28.28 4.72 -23.78
CA VAL A 830 29.15 3.53 -23.72
C VAL A 830 30.01 3.56 -22.45
N VAL A 831 30.61 4.70 -22.12
CA VAL A 831 31.44 4.87 -20.93
C VAL A 831 30.62 4.71 -19.66
N ASP A 832 29.39 5.24 -19.61
CA ASP A 832 28.48 5.10 -18.46
C ASP A 832 28.12 3.63 -18.23
N VAL A 833 27.77 2.89 -19.26
CA VAL A 833 27.43 1.46 -19.14
C VAL A 833 28.66 0.64 -18.69
N LEU A 834 29.84 0.88 -19.26
CA LEU A 834 31.07 0.20 -18.84
C LEU A 834 31.43 0.53 -17.38
N SER A 835 31.20 1.76 -16.94
CA SER A 835 31.47 2.18 -15.54
C SER A 835 30.48 1.52 -14.57
N CYS A 836 29.20 1.37 -14.94
CA CYS A 836 28.22 0.61 -14.17
C CYS A 836 28.63 -0.86 -14.05
N MET A 837 28.99 -1.50 -15.18
CA MET A 837 29.41 -2.90 -15.21
C MET A 837 30.69 -3.17 -14.39
N GLU A 838 31.61 -2.22 -14.36
CA GLU A 838 32.82 -2.28 -13.52
C GLU A 838 32.48 -2.10 -12.03
N GLY A 839 31.52 -1.23 -11.71
CA GLY A 839 30.97 -1.05 -10.37
C GLY A 839 30.22 -2.29 -9.84
N ASP A 840 29.54 -3.02 -10.72
CA ASP A 840 28.78 -4.23 -10.40
C ASP A 840 29.64 -5.52 -10.47
N PHE A 841 30.95 -5.39 -10.63
CA PHE A 841 31.91 -6.51 -10.72
C PHE A 841 31.60 -7.49 -11.86
N LEU A 842 31.04 -7.02 -12.95
CA LEU A 842 30.79 -7.83 -14.15
C LEU A 842 32.01 -7.84 -15.08
N ILE A 843 32.73 -6.73 -15.12
CA ILE A 843 33.97 -6.53 -15.88
C ILE A 843 35.02 -5.86 -15.00
N TYR A 844 36.29 -5.97 -15.40
CA TYR A 844 37.36 -5.19 -14.80
C TYR A 844 38.21 -4.54 -15.88
N LYS A 845 38.75 -3.35 -15.56
CA LYS A 845 39.65 -2.61 -16.46
C LYS A 845 41.10 -2.74 -15.99
N LYS A 846 41.97 -3.27 -16.87
CA LYS A 846 43.40 -3.33 -16.61
C LYS A 846 44.17 -2.88 -17.85
N ASN A 847 45.06 -1.91 -17.72
CA ASN A 847 45.85 -1.36 -18.84
C ASN A 847 45.01 -0.91 -20.04
N ASN A 848 43.91 -0.20 -19.77
CA ASN A 848 42.94 0.26 -20.77
C ASN A 848 42.19 -0.85 -21.56
N VAL A 849 42.21 -2.08 -21.07
CA VAL A 849 41.46 -3.20 -21.62
C VAL A 849 40.40 -3.65 -20.66
N TYR A 850 39.14 -3.79 -21.12
CA TYR A 850 38.02 -4.32 -20.34
C TYR A 850 37.94 -5.83 -20.54
N LYS A 851 37.82 -6.59 -19.46
CA LYS A 851 37.66 -8.04 -19.45
C LYS A 851 36.49 -8.45 -18.53
N LEU A 852 35.87 -9.58 -18.84
CA LEU A 852 34.90 -10.21 -17.93
C LEU A 852 35.59 -10.67 -16.63
N MET A 853 34.91 -10.53 -15.50
CA MET A 853 35.38 -11.00 -14.19
C MET A 853 35.18 -12.50 -14.01
#